data_5ffa7f4329497a9a3d7df4f6f273d93e
#
_entry.id   5ffa7f4329497a9a3d7df4f6f273d93e
#
_cell.length_a   1.000
_cell.length_b   1.000
_cell.length_c   1.000
_cell.angle_alpha   90.00
_cell.angle_beta   90.00
_cell.angle_gamma   90.00
#
_symmetry.space_group_name_H-M   'P 1'
#
loop_
_entity.id
_entity.type
_entity.pdbx_description
1 polymer ?
#
loop_
_entity_poly.entity_id
_entity_poly.type
_entity_poly.pdbx_seq_one_letter_code
_entity_poly.pdbx_strand_id
1 'polypeptide(L)'
;MTAGLSTRRLRFVLLLAPVVALAQLPPPPPPLQPLPPPPVPPGNPLTPAKVNLGKALFWDEQLSSSRTVACGTCHRAETGGSDPRSVSGLADATAPGPDGMLGTADDITGSPGVVLTDAGGAYDEAAVFGLGVQVTTRHAPSFINAAYAPNLFWDGRARTTFLDPVSGDTVLFAGGALENQCTAPPVSSVEMAHEGRAWTDAAARIAAVQPLALAAFIPAPLQGWIGTRRYPQLFAEAFGSSDVTPARIALAIAAYERTQFSNEAKIDSMIAGTTTLTPQQQAGQGLFVGSGCAGCHAGSLFSDNAFHYIGVRPTADDPGRFAVTGDPADLGAMKTPSLRNVGLRSSYFHDGRFKTLEEVVAFYNRGGDFNAPNKPPVIRPLGLNPVQQANLVVFLREVLTDPRVARREAPFDRPSLYSEDVMVPTIEGGGSAGSGGITPKPIALEPPLTGNPAFTVGLHGALGGAHAVLVIDAAEPPSTGPAPASASFARVDVILLGAGAGQGYGSTVLAIPNDPALVGTRLHGRWYADDPAAEGGVSSSQAFSFVVFGPRGDGLMSVPPAARSTPRALQLSPGRPTPFAASTLIAYELYTAASVRLVVYDAQGRSVRTLVNGATQMPGSYSVTWDGRDGGGRPVSAGVYWYRLEGAGGGQTVRTVKLD
;
A
#
# COMPACT_ATOMS: atom_id res chain seq x y z
N MET A 1 23.99 100.78 -32.76
CA MET A 1 25.08 100.12 -32.13
C MET A 1 24.46 99.15 -31.07
N THR A 2 24.25 97.90 -31.42
CA THR A 2 23.81 96.90 -30.45
C THR A 2 24.44 95.58 -30.89
N ALA A 3 25.35 95.09 -30.04
CA ALA A 3 26.04 93.82 -30.23
C ALA A 3 25.15 92.66 -29.76
N GLY A 4 24.91 91.66 -30.64
CA GLY A 4 24.20 90.45 -30.31
C GLY A 4 25.15 89.38 -29.81
N LEU A 5 24.93 88.86 -28.60
CA LEU A 5 25.65 87.70 -28.04
C LEU A 5 24.95 86.43 -28.48
N SER A 6 25.66 85.55 -29.17
CA SER A 6 25.29 84.21 -29.55
C SER A 6 25.63 83.23 -28.42
N THR A 7 24.65 82.62 -27.74
CA THR A 7 24.83 81.54 -26.77
C THR A 7 24.85 80.18 -27.47
N ARG A 8 26.02 79.52 -27.57
CA ARG A 8 26.14 78.13 -27.95
C ARG A 8 25.72 77.23 -26.77
N ARG A 9 24.63 76.48 -26.94
CA ARG A 9 24.25 75.42 -25.99
C ARG A 9 25.06 74.17 -26.30
N LEU A 10 25.92 73.77 -25.35
CA LEU A 10 26.58 72.46 -25.31
C LEU A 10 25.55 71.40 -24.92
N ARG A 11 25.27 70.46 -25.84
CA ARG A 11 24.48 69.27 -25.49
C ARG A 11 25.44 68.20 -24.94
N PHE A 12 25.33 67.92 -23.65
CA PHE A 12 25.93 66.72 -23.02
C PHE A 12 25.05 65.50 -23.39
N VAL A 13 25.61 64.58 -24.17
CA VAL A 13 25.02 63.24 -24.38
C VAL A 13 25.52 62.36 -23.26
N LEU A 14 24.62 62.05 -22.29
CA LEU A 14 24.88 61.04 -21.25
C LEU A 14 24.72 59.66 -21.90
N LEU A 15 25.83 58.97 -22.15
CA LEU A 15 25.87 57.55 -22.51
C LEU A 15 25.57 56.74 -21.22
N LEU A 16 24.30 56.31 -21.04
CA LEU A 16 23.93 55.29 -20.07
C LEU A 16 24.41 53.93 -20.59
N ALA A 17 25.54 53.43 -20.03
CA ALA A 17 25.93 52.05 -20.20
C ALA A 17 24.90 51.14 -19.47
N PRO A 18 24.41 50.03 -20.06
CA PRO A 18 23.53 49.11 -19.35
C PRO A 18 24.32 48.43 -18.23
N VAL A 19 23.94 48.66 -16.99
CA VAL A 19 24.39 47.87 -15.84
C VAL A 19 23.75 46.50 -16.01
N VAL A 20 24.50 45.54 -16.53
CA VAL A 20 24.12 44.13 -16.47
C VAL A 20 24.19 43.75 -14.99
N ALA A 21 23.01 43.67 -14.35
CA ALA A 21 22.88 43.08 -13.04
C ALA A 21 23.29 41.60 -13.16
N LEU A 22 24.49 41.26 -12.72
CA LEU A 22 24.90 39.89 -12.48
C LEU A 22 23.92 39.34 -11.45
N ALA A 23 22.98 38.50 -11.91
CA ALA A 23 22.14 37.73 -11.01
C ALA A 23 23.07 36.92 -10.08
N GLN A 24 23.13 37.33 -8.83
CA GLN A 24 23.88 36.58 -7.82
C GLN A 24 23.31 35.17 -7.80
N LEU A 25 24.15 34.19 -8.06
CA LEU A 25 23.80 32.79 -7.85
C LEU A 25 23.29 32.64 -6.40
N PRO A 26 22.18 31.94 -6.16
CA PRO A 26 21.73 31.69 -4.81
C PRO A 26 22.87 31.06 -4.00
N PRO A 27 23.04 31.43 -2.72
CA PRO A 27 24.08 30.85 -1.89
C PRO A 27 23.98 29.31 -1.93
N PRO A 28 25.11 28.61 -1.88
CA PRO A 28 25.11 27.16 -1.86
C PRO A 28 24.25 26.67 -0.66
N PRO A 29 23.49 25.57 -0.82
CA PRO A 29 22.71 25.05 0.29
C PRO A 29 23.64 24.73 1.48
N PRO A 30 23.17 24.95 2.71
CA PRO A 30 23.97 24.66 3.89
C PRO A 30 24.39 23.17 3.90
N PRO A 31 25.57 22.84 4.45
CA PRO A 31 26.02 21.46 4.53
C PRO A 31 25.00 20.60 5.29
N LEU A 32 24.81 19.38 4.80
CA LEU A 32 23.92 18.41 5.44
C LEU A 32 24.38 18.13 6.87
N GLN A 33 23.45 18.07 7.80
CA GLN A 33 23.70 17.75 9.20
C GLN A 33 23.12 16.35 9.50
N PRO A 34 23.62 15.65 10.53
CA PRO A 34 22.97 14.41 11.00
C PRO A 34 21.47 14.64 11.27
N LEU A 35 20.64 13.67 10.90
CA LEU A 35 19.22 13.74 11.17
C LEU A 35 19.00 13.57 12.69
N PRO A 36 18.48 14.60 13.41
CA PRO A 36 18.24 14.49 14.84
C PRO A 36 17.06 13.54 15.11
N PRO A 37 16.88 13.02 16.34
CA PRO A 37 15.66 12.32 16.71
C PRO A 37 14.41 13.15 16.40
N PRO A 38 13.28 12.50 16.03
CA PRO A 38 12.04 13.21 15.73
C PRO A 38 11.52 14.00 16.93
N PRO A 39 10.80 15.12 16.71
CA PRO A 39 10.19 15.89 17.79
C PRO A 39 9.12 15.07 18.50
N VAL A 40 9.10 15.16 19.82
CA VAL A 40 8.13 14.50 20.71
C VAL A 40 7.28 15.55 21.38
N PRO A 41 5.94 15.57 21.16
CA PRO A 41 5.08 16.55 21.84
C PRO A 41 5.03 16.26 23.35
N PRO A 42 5.09 17.30 24.22
CA PRO A 42 5.10 17.10 25.67
C PRO A 42 3.88 16.31 26.19
N GLY A 43 2.72 16.45 25.54
CA GLY A 43 1.50 15.73 25.90
C GLY A 43 1.47 14.25 25.50
N ASN A 44 2.46 13.79 24.67
CA ASN A 44 2.60 12.39 24.30
C ASN A 44 4.07 11.91 24.41
N PRO A 45 4.65 11.87 25.63
CA PRO A 45 6.03 11.42 25.82
C PRO A 45 6.20 9.96 25.39
N LEU A 46 7.37 9.64 24.79
CA LEU A 46 7.73 8.30 24.41
C LEU A 46 8.09 7.49 25.67
N THR A 47 7.32 6.45 25.93
CA THR A 47 7.65 5.44 26.93
C THR A 47 7.72 4.07 26.26
N PRO A 48 8.53 3.10 26.75
CA PRO A 48 8.57 1.77 26.16
C PRO A 48 7.20 1.10 26.08
N ALA A 49 6.35 1.28 27.09
CA ALA A 49 4.99 0.74 27.12
C ALA A 49 4.11 1.33 26.00
N LYS A 50 4.13 2.66 25.79
CA LYS A 50 3.37 3.29 24.69
C LYS A 50 3.88 2.87 23.32
N VAL A 51 5.19 2.80 23.13
CA VAL A 51 5.81 2.38 21.86
C VAL A 51 5.42 0.94 21.54
N ASN A 52 5.51 0.03 22.50
CA ASN A 52 5.12 -1.37 22.30
C ASN A 52 3.61 -1.51 22.04
N LEU A 53 2.77 -0.78 22.79
CA LEU A 53 1.33 -0.75 22.56
C LEU A 53 1.02 -0.21 21.16
N GLY A 54 1.66 0.87 20.75
CA GLY A 54 1.52 1.44 19.42
C GLY A 54 1.97 0.49 18.32
N LYS A 55 3.07 -0.22 18.51
CA LYS A 55 3.53 -1.27 17.59
C LYS A 55 2.49 -2.39 17.48
N ALA A 56 1.92 -2.86 18.59
CA ALA A 56 0.87 -3.88 18.57
C ALA A 56 -0.36 -3.38 17.79
N LEU A 57 -0.85 -2.18 18.08
CA LEU A 57 -2.04 -1.59 17.43
C LEU A 57 -1.83 -1.31 15.92
N PHE A 58 -0.64 -0.81 15.54
CA PHE A 58 -0.30 -0.49 14.15
C PHE A 58 -0.31 -1.73 13.23
N TRP A 59 0.02 -2.91 13.80
CA TRP A 59 0.10 -4.18 13.07
C TRP A 59 -1.10 -5.10 13.32
N ASP A 60 -2.10 -4.68 14.13
CA ASP A 60 -3.25 -5.53 14.44
C ASP A 60 -4.40 -5.29 13.45
N GLU A 61 -4.63 -6.26 12.58
CA GLU A 61 -5.72 -6.21 11.59
C GLU A 61 -7.12 -6.26 12.25
N GLN A 62 -7.21 -6.61 13.54
CA GLN A 62 -8.46 -6.54 14.31
C GLN A 62 -8.96 -5.10 14.49
N LEU A 63 -8.11 -4.09 14.22
CA LEU A 63 -8.51 -2.68 14.22
C LEU A 63 -9.49 -2.35 13.09
N SER A 64 -9.42 -3.04 11.94
CA SER A 64 -10.41 -2.90 10.86
C SER A 64 -11.72 -3.65 11.15
N SER A 65 -12.81 -3.27 10.49
CA SER A 65 -14.10 -3.95 10.65
C SER A 65 -14.06 -5.38 10.12
N SER A 66 -13.40 -5.63 9.00
CA SER A 66 -13.20 -6.93 8.36
C SER A 66 -12.12 -7.80 9.02
N ARG A 67 -11.27 -7.25 9.88
CA ARG A 67 -10.08 -7.91 10.44
C ARG A 67 -9.05 -8.32 9.38
N THR A 68 -8.99 -7.60 8.26
CA THR A 68 -8.07 -7.88 7.14
C THR A 68 -7.09 -6.76 6.85
N VAL A 69 -7.25 -5.61 7.51
CA VAL A 69 -6.43 -4.41 7.27
C VAL A 69 -5.96 -3.80 8.59
N ALA A 70 -4.67 -3.57 8.70
CA ALA A 70 -4.01 -2.79 9.74
C ALA A 70 -3.33 -1.56 9.12
N CYS A 71 -2.81 -0.63 9.92
CA CYS A 71 -1.96 0.46 9.40
C CYS A 71 -0.77 -0.12 8.62
N GLY A 72 -0.14 -1.18 9.17
CA GLY A 72 0.95 -1.90 8.53
C GLY A 72 0.61 -2.64 7.25
N THR A 73 -0.66 -2.77 6.88
CA THR A 73 -1.07 -3.35 5.59
C THR A 73 -0.69 -2.41 4.43
N CYS A 74 -0.88 -1.09 4.61
CA CYS A 74 -0.55 -0.06 3.62
C CYS A 74 0.80 0.62 3.87
N HIS A 75 1.36 0.49 5.07
CA HIS A 75 2.59 1.18 5.47
C HIS A 75 3.68 0.19 5.86
N ARG A 76 4.49 -0.21 4.87
CA ARG A 76 5.55 -1.22 5.05
C ARG A 76 6.94 -0.62 4.94
N ALA A 77 7.80 -0.94 5.91
CA ALA A 77 9.17 -0.45 5.92
C ALA A 77 9.93 -0.91 4.67
N GLU A 78 9.87 -2.19 4.35
CA GLU A 78 10.58 -2.81 3.22
C GLU A 78 10.22 -2.23 1.85
N THR A 79 9.12 -1.51 1.74
CA THR A 79 8.72 -0.75 0.55
C THR A 79 8.84 0.77 0.75
N GLY A 80 9.82 1.18 1.56
CA GLY A 80 10.08 2.61 1.82
C GLY A 80 8.96 3.30 2.60
N GLY A 81 8.17 2.56 3.35
CA GLY A 81 7.08 3.06 4.20
C GLY A 81 5.73 3.23 3.49
N SER A 82 5.60 2.73 2.26
CA SER A 82 4.37 2.79 1.44
C SER A 82 3.74 1.40 1.23
N ASP A 83 2.63 1.33 0.51
CA ASP A 83 1.88 0.09 0.27
C ASP A 83 2.55 -0.75 -0.83
N PRO A 84 2.99 -2.00 -0.53
CA PRO A 84 3.54 -2.90 -1.54
C PRO A 84 2.52 -3.37 -2.57
N ARG A 85 1.22 -3.27 -2.26
CA ARG A 85 0.12 -3.69 -3.13
C ARG A 85 -0.25 -2.62 -4.16
N SER A 86 0.14 -1.35 -3.91
CA SER A 86 -0.06 -0.23 -4.83
C SER A 86 0.91 -0.33 -6.01
N VAL A 87 0.63 -1.24 -6.92
CA VAL A 87 1.44 -1.46 -8.13
C VAL A 87 0.62 -1.04 -9.35
N SER A 88 1.12 -0.05 -10.08
CA SER A 88 0.46 0.46 -11.28
C SER A 88 0.17 -0.64 -12.30
N GLY A 89 -1.08 -0.69 -12.77
CA GLY A 89 -1.58 -1.69 -13.72
C GLY A 89 -2.14 -2.97 -13.09
N LEU A 90 -2.20 -3.07 -11.75
CA LEU A 90 -2.97 -4.10 -11.09
C LEU A 90 -4.41 -3.62 -10.88
N ALA A 91 -5.39 -4.42 -11.28
CA ALA A 91 -6.82 -4.09 -11.16
C ALA A 91 -7.20 -3.79 -9.69
N ASP A 92 -6.72 -4.63 -8.76
CA ASP A 92 -7.01 -4.49 -7.33
C ASP A 92 -6.30 -3.27 -6.67
N ALA A 93 -5.46 -2.55 -7.40
CA ALA A 93 -4.79 -1.32 -6.95
C ALA A 93 -5.20 -0.09 -7.77
N THR A 94 -6.21 -0.22 -8.63
CA THR A 94 -6.65 0.85 -9.53
C THR A 94 -7.96 1.44 -9.01
N ALA A 95 -7.97 2.75 -8.75
CA ALA A 95 -9.16 3.53 -8.50
C ALA A 95 -9.50 4.36 -9.74
N PRO A 96 -10.77 4.65 -10.01
CA PRO A 96 -11.14 5.53 -11.09
C PRO A 96 -10.60 6.94 -10.83
N GLY A 97 -10.26 7.61 -11.92
CA GLY A 97 -9.96 9.02 -11.89
C GLY A 97 -11.23 9.89 -11.75
N PRO A 98 -11.13 11.19 -12.07
CA PRO A 98 -12.27 12.10 -12.03
C PRO A 98 -13.45 11.74 -12.93
N ASP A 99 -13.24 10.94 -13.97
CA ASP A 99 -14.32 10.48 -14.86
C ASP A 99 -15.19 9.37 -14.20
N GLY A 100 -14.76 8.82 -13.08
CA GLY A 100 -15.47 7.77 -12.33
C GLY A 100 -15.46 6.40 -13.01
N MET A 101 -14.63 6.20 -14.05
CA MET A 101 -14.56 4.95 -14.83
C MET A 101 -13.20 4.30 -14.67
N LEU A 102 -13.16 2.97 -14.56
CA LEU A 102 -11.92 2.20 -14.58
C LEU A 102 -11.49 1.89 -16.03
N GLY A 103 -10.17 1.81 -16.25
CA GLY A 103 -9.56 1.51 -17.54
C GLY A 103 -9.33 2.75 -18.40
N THR A 104 -9.36 3.93 -17.83
CA THR A 104 -9.14 5.21 -18.50
C THR A 104 -7.76 5.81 -18.19
N ALA A 105 -7.40 6.89 -18.87
CA ALA A 105 -6.06 7.47 -18.74
C ALA A 105 -5.85 8.25 -17.43
N ASP A 106 -6.91 8.59 -16.73
CA ASP A 106 -6.91 9.31 -15.47
C ASP A 106 -7.00 8.39 -14.24
N ASP A 107 -6.98 7.06 -14.43
CA ASP A 107 -6.92 6.07 -13.35
C ASP A 107 -5.77 6.34 -12.37
N ILE A 108 -6.03 6.03 -11.11
CA ILE A 108 -5.12 6.25 -9.99
C ILE A 108 -4.64 4.90 -9.45
N THR A 109 -3.35 4.79 -9.17
CA THR A 109 -2.83 3.65 -8.41
C THR A 109 -2.87 3.98 -6.92
N GLY A 110 -3.88 3.42 -6.24
CA GLY A 110 -4.12 3.61 -4.82
C GLY A 110 -3.77 2.40 -3.98
N SER A 111 -4.16 2.43 -2.72
CA SER A 111 -4.02 1.31 -1.77
C SER A 111 -5.32 0.52 -1.68
N PRO A 112 -5.31 -0.81 -1.90
CA PRO A 112 -6.46 -1.67 -1.63
C PRO A 112 -6.84 -1.65 -0.15
N GLY A 113 -8.12 -1.37 0.12
CA GLY A 113 -8.67 -1.35 1.47
C GLY A 113 -9.59 -2.55 1.76
N VAL A 114 -10.87 -2.27 2.03
CA VAL A 114 -11.89 -3.29 2.36
C VAL A 114 -12.99 -3.34 1.31
N VAL A 115 -13.70 -4.47 1.25
CA VAL A 115 -14.98 -4.56 0.53
C VAL A 115 -15.98 -3.62 1.21
N LEU A 116 -16.82 -2.94 0.45
CA LEU A 116 -17.91 -2.15 1.02
C LEU A 116 -18.81 -3.07 1.84
N THR A 117 -19.05 -2.69 3.09
CA THR A 117 -19.74 -3.55 4.06
C THR A 117 -20.70 -2.70 4.87
N ASP A 118 -21.89 -3.19 5.13
CA ASP A 118 -22.85 -2.57 6.04
C ASP A 118 -22.45 -2.74 7.52
N ALA A 119 -23.20 -2.11 8.42
CA ALA A 119 -22.96 -2.20 9.86
C ALA A 119 -23.15 -3.62 10.43
N GLY A 120 -23.90 -4.48 9.74
CA GLY A 120 -24.12 -5.88 10.10
C GLY A 120 -22.98 -6.81 9.67
N GLY A 121 -22.06 -6.31 8.83
CA GLY A 121 -20.96 -7.08 8.28
C GLY A 121 -21.26 -7.72 6.93
N ALA A 122 -22.44 -7.52 6.35
CA ALA A 122 -22.75 -8.01 5.01
C ALA A 122 -22.07 -7.13 3.94
N TYR A 123 -21.56 -7.77 2.88
CA TYR A 123 -20.98 -7.06 1.75
C TYR A 123 -22.06 -6.35 0.94
N ASP A 124 -21.78 -5.12 0.55
CA ASP A 124 -22.62 -4.30 -0.31
C ASP A 124 -21.89 -3.97 -1.61
N GLU A 125 -22.65 -3.65 -2.66
CA GLU A 125 -22.08 -3.37 -3.97
C GLU A 125 -21.59 -1.92 -4.06
N ALA A 126 -20.27 -1.74 -4.12
CA ALA A 126 -19.71 -0.43 -4.42
C ALA A 126 -19.87 -0.11 -5.91
N ALA A 127 -20.33 1.11 -6.22
CA ALA A 127 -20.71 1.52 -7.58
C ALA A 127 -19.63 1.24 -8.66
N VAL A 128 -18.36 1.29 -8.29
CA VAL A 128 -17.23 1.07 -9.22
C VAL A 128 -16.55 -0.28 -8.99
N PHE A 129 -16.44 -0.69 -7.73
CA PHE A 129 -15.68 -1.89 -7.35
C PHE A 129 -16.54 -3.15 -7.23
N GLY A 130 -17.88 -3.01 -7.36
CA GLY A 130 -18.78 -4.12 -7.09
C GLY A 130 -18.57 -4.67 -5.68
N LEU A 131 -18.41 -5.98 -5.55
CA LEU A 131 -18.00 -6.65 -4.32
C LEU A 131 -16.47 -6.85 -4.22
N GLY A 132 -15.69 -6.14 -5.00
CA GLY A 132 -14.23 -6.09 -4.85
C GLY A 132 -13.79 -5.19 -3.70
N VAL A 133 -12.53 -5.30 -3.31
CA VAL A 133 -11.94 -4.35 -2.38
C VAL A 133 -11.92 -2.95 -2.99
N GLN A 134 -12.28 -1.96 -2.20
CA GLN A 134 -12.22 -0.57 -2.63
C GLN A 134 -10.77 -0.09 -2.63
N VAL A 135 -10.44 0.90 -3.45
CA VAL A 135 -9.10 1.43 -3.61
C VAL A 135 -9.10 2.93 -3.31
N THR A 136 -8.10 3.39 -2.56
CA THR A 136 -7.94 4.81 -2.23
C THR A 136 -7.61 5.65 -3.47
N THR A 137 -8.06 6.89 -3.49
CA THR A 137 -7.83 7.84 -4.59
C THR A 137 -6.45 8.51 -4.55
N ARG A 138 -5.59 8.11 -3.63
CA ARG A 138 -4.19 8.54 -3.55
C ARG A 138 -3.34 7.41 -3.00
N HIS A 139 -2.13 7.28 -3.52
CA HIS A 139 -1.11 6.35 -3.03
C HIS A 139 -0.73 6.64 -1.56
N ALA A 140 -0.54 5.60 -0.74
CA ALA A 140 -0.14 5.76 0.66
C ALA A 140 1.25 6.42 0.78
N PRO A 141 1.37 7.59 1.46
CA PRO A 141 2.66 8.21 1.70
C PRO A 141 3.49 7.38 2.70
N SER A 142 4.81 7.59 2.70
CA SER A 142 5.68 6.91 3.67
C SER A 142 5.38 7.34 5.11
N PHE A 143 5.24 6.36 6.01
CA PHE A 143 5.17 6.60 7.45
C PHE A 143 6.57 6.79 8.08
N ILE A 144 7.64 6.29 7.40
CA ILE A 144 9.02 6.48 7.86
C ILE A 144 9.37 7.96 7.78
N ASN A 145 9.90 8.50 8.85
CA ASN A 145 10.22 9.93 9.01
C ASN A 145 8.99 10.86 9.00
N ALA A 146 7.77 10.33 9.07
CA ALA A 146 6.56 11.15 9.09
C ALA A 146 6.50 12.10 10.32
N ALA A 147 7.12 11.71 11.42
CA ALA A 147 7.17 12.47 12.67
C ALA A 147 7.83 13.86 12.56
N TYR A 148 8.61 14.13 11.51
CA TYR A 148 9.21 15.46 11.27
C TYR A 148 8.28 16.43 10.57
N ALA A 149 7.16 15.95 10.03
CA ALA A 149 6.24 16.79 9.27
C ALA A 149 5.21 17.47 10.19
N PRO A 150 5.00 18.78 10.07
CA PRO A 150 4.00 19.49 10.85
C PRO A 150 2.56 19.21 10.38
N ASN A 151 2.40 18.74 9.14
CA ASN A 151 1.13 18.32 8.55
C ASN A 151 1.33 17.03 7.77
N LEU A 152 0.36 16.11 7.82
CA LEU A 152 0.41 14.82 7.14
C LEU A 152 -0.74 14.67 6.13
N PHE A 153 -0.74 13.55 5.39
CA PHE A 153 -1.36 13.34 4.11
C PHE A 153 -0.73 14.18 2.99
N TRP A 154 -1.03 13.86 1.74
CA TRP A 154 -0.54 14.60 0.57
C TRP A 154 -1.01 16.05 0.53
N ASP A 155 -2.22 16.32 1.03
CA ASP A 155 -2.84 17.64 1.11
C ASP A 155 -2.60 18.37 2.46
N GLY A 156 -2.00 17.67 3.43
CA GLY A 156 -1.68 18.23 4.75
C GLY A 156 -2.90 18.45 5.66
N ARG A 157 -4.01 17.73 5.44
CA ARG A 157 -5.23 17.88 6.25
C ARG A 157 -5.06 17.39 7.69
N ALA A 158 -4.15 16.46 7.97
CA ALA A 158 -3.79 16.10 9.35
C ALA A 158 -2.85 17.15 9.93
N ARG A 159 -3.42 18.04 10.78
CA ARG A 159 -2.75 19.22 11.33
C ARG A 159 -2.01 18.91 12.64
N THR A 160 -1.21 19.87 13.09
CA THR A 160 -0.39 19.78 14.30
C THR A 160 -1.20 19.75 15.61
N THR A 161 -2.42 20.30 15.65
CA THR A 161 -3.33 20.23 16.81
C THR A 161 -4.10 18.91 16.74
N PHE A 162 -4.05 18.10 17.79
CA PHE A 162 -4.81 16.85 17.86
C PHE A 162 -6.02 17.01 18.76
N LEU A 163 -7.18 16.67 18.22
CA LEU A 163 -8.46 16.64 18.91
C LEU A 163 -8.89 15.20 19.20
N ASP A 164 -9.50 14.94 20.33
CA ASP A 164 -10.16 13.66 20.58
C ASP A 164 -11.24 13.44 19.51
N PRO A 165 -11.21 12.30 18.78
CA PRO A 165 -12.11 12.10 17.64
C PRO A 165 -13.57 11.86 18.03
N VAL A 166 -13.89 11.76 19.32
CA VAL A 166 -15.26 11.59 19.84
C VAL A 166 -15.76 12.84 20.52
N SER A 167 -15.02 13.39 21.49
CA SER A 167 -15.46 14.60 22.22
C SER A 167 -15.14 15.90 21.49
N GLY A 168 -14.14 15.91 20.60
CA GLY A 168 -13.65 17.13 19.96
C GLY A 168 -12.72 17.97 20.85
N ASP A 169 -12.43 17.53 22.07
CA ASP A 169 -11.54 18.23 22.99
C ASP A 169 -10.10 18.22 22.48
N THR A 170 -9.38 19.32 22.74
CA THR A 170 -7.96 19.40 22.38
C THR A 170 -7.11 18.53 23.31
N VAL A 171 -6.49 17.49 22.75
CA VAL A 171 -5.56 16.59 23.43
C VAL A 171 -4.12 17.08 23.31
N LEU A 172 -3.71 17.51 22.10
CA LEU A 172 -2.39 18.12 21.86
C LEU A 172 -2.57 19.45 21.13
N PHE A 173 -2.00 20.52 21.66
CA PHE A 173 -2.04 21.84 21.03
C PHE A 173 -1.07 21.98 19.86
N ALA A 174 0.01 21.16 19.83
CA ALA A 174 1.02 21.16 18.78
C ALA A 174 1.74 19.79 18.69
N GLY A 175 2.29 19.49 17.52
CA GLY A 175 3.07 18.25 17.27
C GLY A 175 2.21 16.98 17.12
N GLY A 176 0.89 17.11 17.02
CA GLY A 176 -0.07 16.01 16.95
C GLY A 176 -0.47 15.58 15.53
N ALA A 177 0.35 15.84 14.51
CA ALA A 177 -0.01 15.50 13.13
C ALA A 177 -0.09 13.98 12.90
N LEU A 178 0.74 13.19 13.55
CA LEU A 178 0.67 11.71 13.50
C LEU A 178 -0.62 11.22 14.15
N GLU A 179 -0.94 11.72 15.34
CA GLU A 179 -2.17 11.39 16.07
C GLU A 179 -3.42 11.72 15.23
N ASN A 180 -3.45 12.88 14.58
CA ASN A 180 -4.54 13.22 13.65
C ASN A 180 -4.62 12.29 12.45
N GLN A 181 -3.48 11.93 11.85
CA GLN A 181 -3.46 11.05 10.70
C GLN A 181 -4.02 9.66 11.07
N CYS A 182 -3.59 9.09 12.22
CA CYS A 182 -4.03 7.77 12.68
C CYS A 182 -5.55 7.66 12.88
N THR A 183 -6.27 8.77 13.05
CA THR A 183 -7.71 8.74 13.30
C THR A 183 -8.57 8.59 12.05
N ALA A 184 -8.04 8.80 10.87
CA ALA A 184 -8.83 8.74 9.63
C ALA A 184 -9.10 7.30 9.14
N PRO A 185 -8.09 6.41 8.96
CA PRO A 185 -8.29 5.09 8.34
C PRO A 185 -9.25 4.17 9.09
N PRO A 186 -9.26 4.06 10.45
CA PRO A 186 -10.12 3.11 11.15
C PRO A 186 -11.63 3.37 11.04
N VAL A 187 -12.04 4.54 10.55
CA VAL A 187 -13.43 4.92 10.29
C VAL A 187 -13.70 5.22 8.80
N SER A 188 -12.74 4.97 7.93
CA SER A 188 -12.88 5.11 6.48
C SER A 188 -13.46 3.83 5.89
N SER A 189 -14.63 3.92 5.25
CA SER A 189 -15.29 2.78 4.60
C SER A 189 -14.53 2.25 3.38
N VAL A 190 -13.58 3.02 2.85
CA VAL A 190 -12.69 2.57 1.78
C VAL A 190 -11.48 1.81 2.36
N GLU A 191 -10.93 2.25 3.50
CA GLU A 191 -9.64 1.77 4.00
C GLU A 191 -9.79 0.64 5.02
N MET A 192 -10.60 0.82 6.10
CA MET A 192 -10.60 -0.11 7.25
C MET A 192 -11.98 -0.33 7.88
N ALA A 193 -13.04 0.36 7.45
CA ALA A 193 -14.32 0.39 8.15
C ALA A 193 -15.47 -0.18 7.31
N HIS A 194 -16.50 -0.68 7.98
CA HIS A 194 -17.83 -0.76 7.39
C HIS A 194 -18.43 0.65 7.28
N GLU A 195 -19.46 0.82 6.48
CA GLU A 195 -20.11 2.11 6.32
C GLU A 195 -20.69 2.60 7.66
N GLY A 196 -20.44 3.88 7.97
CA GLY A 196 -20.91 4.51 9.20
C GLY A 196 -20.21 4.08 10.50
N ARG A 197 -19.09 3.34 10.44
CA ARG A 197 -18.36 2.93 11.64
C ARG A 197 -17.88 4.12 12.46
N ALA A 198 -18.17 4.11 13.75
CA ALA A 198 -17.67 5.12 14.68
C ALA A 198 -16.36 4.67 15.38
N TRP A 199 -15.62 5.64 15.91
CA TRP A 199 -14.42 5.36 16.70
C TRP A 199 -14.73 4.60 18.00
N THR A 200 -15.92 4.78 18.57
CA THR A 200 -16.40 3.99 19.73
C THR A 200 -16.44 2.51 19.43
N ASP A 201 -16.82 2.10 18.21
CA ASP A 201 -16.90 0.69 17.80
C ASP A 201 -15.49 0.11 17.65
N ALA A 202 -14.56 0.88 17.07
CA ALA A 202 -13.16 0.48 16.95
C ALA A 202 -12.50 0.29 18.33
N ALA A 203 -12.71 1.23 19.26
CA ALA A 203 -12.18 1.16 20.61
C ALA A 203 -12.78 0.00 21.41
N ALA A 204 -14.09 -0.22 21.33
CA ALA A 204 -14.77 -1.34 21.98
C ALA A 204 -14.25 -2.69 21.47
N ARG A 205 -14.02 -2.82 20.16
CA ARG A 205 -13.42 -4.04 19.59
C ARG A 205 -12.02 -4.27 20.14
N ILE A 206 -11.13 -3.28 20.11
CA ILE A 206 -9.77 -3.42 20.67
C ILE A 206 -9.81 -3.79 22.14
N ALA A 207 -10.69 -3.21 22.93
CA ALA A 207 -10.84 -3.58 24.33
C ALA A 207 -11.21 -5.07 24.55
N ALA A 208 -11.95 -5.66 23.61
CA ALA A 208 -12.46 -7.02 23.71
C ALA A 208 -11.53 -8.11 23.17
N VAL A 209 -10.62 -7.78 22.25
CA VAL A 209 -9.79 -8.78 21.56
C VAL A 209 -8.43 -9.00 22.24
N GLN A 210 -7.78 -10.11 21.86
CA GLN A 210 -6.41 -10.40 22.24
C GLN A 210 -5.44 -9.66 21.29
N PRO A 211 -4.38 -9.01 21.80
CA PRO A 211 -3.42 -8.32 20.97
C PRO A 211 -2.77 -9.24 19.92
N LEU A 212 -2.78 -8.81 18.66
CA LEU A 212 -2.16 -9.52 17.54
C LEU A 212 -2.60 -10.99 17.39
N ALA A 213 -3.85 -11.30 17.75
CA ALA A 213 -4.38 -12.68 17.68
C ALA A 213 -4.31 -13.31 16.28
N LEU A 214 -4.23 -12.50 15.24
CA LEU A 214 -4.17 -12.91 13.83
C LEU A 214 -2.73 -13.12 13.34
N ALA A 215 -1.72 -12.56 14.02
CA ALA A 215 -0.34 -12.59 13.57
C ALA A 215 0.30 -13.98 13.78
N ALA A 216 0.79 -14.60 12.71
CA ALA A 216 1.51 -15.87 12.78
C ALA A 216 2.91 -15.73 13.40
N PHE A 217 3.48 -14.53 13.37
CA PHE A 217 4.77 -14.20 13.93
C PHE A 217 4.71 -12.84 14.63
N ILE A 218 5.23 -12.77 15.84
CA ILE A 218 5.41 -11.53 16.60
C ILE A 218 6.89 -11.45 16.99
N PRO A 219 7.59 -10.33 16.76
CA PRO A 219 8.97 -10.16 17.22
C PRO A 219 9.11 -10.46 18.71
N ALA A 220 10.12 -11.25 19.10
CA ALA A 220 10.25 -11.77 20.45
C ALA A 220 10.21 -10.71 21.57
N PRO A 221 10.81 -9.51 21.43
CA PRO A 221 10.69 -8.47 22.45
C PRO A 221 9.24 -7.99 22.64
N LEU A 222 8.48 -7.83 21.54
CA LEU A 222 7.08 -7.43 21.61
C LEU A 222 6.20 -8.53 22.18
N GLN A 223 6.42 -9.78 21.75
CA GLN A 223 5.71 -10.95 22.28
C GLN A 223 5.94 -11.10 23.79
N GLY A 224 7.19 -10.99 24.24
CA GLY A 224 7.53 -11.04 25.65
C GLY A 224 6.89 -9.90 26.46
N TRP A 225 6.79 -8.70 25.87
CA TRP A 225 6.10 -7.57 26.52
C TRP A 225 4.59 -7.79 26.58
N ILE A 226 3.94 -8.29 25.52
CA ILE A 226 2.50 -8.61 25.53
C ILE A 226 2.22 -9.71 26.57
N GLY A 227 2.97 -10.79 26.54
CA GLY A 227 2.73 -11.97 27.38
C GLY A 227 1.32 -12.53 27.19
N THR A 228 0.61 -12.77 28.28
CA THR A 228 -0.79 -13.25 28.29
C THR A 228 -1.82 -12.12 28.47
N ARG A 229 -1.38 -10.86 28.41
CA ARG A 229 -2.22 -9.70 28.70
C ARG A 229 -3.13 -9.36 27.52
N ARG A 230 -4.30 -8.80 27.85
CA ARG A 230 -5.23 -8.20 26.90
C ARG A 230 -4.95 -6.70 26.76
N TYR A 231 -5.53 -6.07 25.74
CA TYR A 231 -5.36 -4.63 25.50
C TYR A 231 -5.64 -3.75 26.72
N PRO A 232 -6.74 -3.91 27.51
CA PRO A 232 -6.95 -3.07 28.70
C PRO A 232 -5.79 -3.06 29.70
N GLN A 233 -5.12 -4.21 29.88
CA GLN A 233 -3.95 -4.32 30.77
C GLN A 233 -2.71 -3.62 30.17
N LEU A 234 -2.54 -3.69 28.83
CA LEU A 234 -1.47 -2.97 28.14
C LEU A 234 -1.71 -1.45 28.16
N PHE A 235 -2.96 -1.02 28.03
CA PHE A 235 -3.34 0.39 28.20
C PHE A 235 -3.11 0.88 29.63
N ALA A 236 -3.39 0.06 30.66
CA ALA A 236 -3.10 0.41 32.04
C ALA A 236 -1.60 0.67 32.26
N GLU A 237 -0.71 -0.14 31.69
CA GLU A 237 0.74 0.09 31.76
C GLU A 237 1.17 1.35 31.00
N ALA A 238 0.60 1.59 29.80
CA ALA A 238 0.99 2.69 28.93
C ALA A 238 0.45 4.07 29.39
N PHE A 239 -0.75 4.10 30.00
CA PHE A 239 -1.49 5.33 30.31
C PHE A 239 -1.94 5.45 31.76
N GLY A 240 -1.67 4.46 32.61
CA GLY A 240 -2.11 4.47 34.02
C GLY A 240 -3.59 4.13 34.24
N SER A 241 -4.35 3.77 33.18
CA SER A 241 -5.74 3.34 33.23
C SER A 241 -6.02 2.32 32.12
N SER A 242 -6.86 1.34 32.42
CA SER A 242 -7.26 0.28 31.50
C SER A 242 -8.24 0.73 30.39
N ASP A 243 -8.65 1.99 30.38
CA ASP A 243 -9.61 2.51 29.41
C ASP A 243 -9.00 2.56 28.02
N VAL A 244 -9.58 1.82 27.10
CA VAL A 244 -9.25 1.83 25.67
C VAL A 244 -10.08 2.92 24.98
N THR A 245 -9.47 4.09 24.81
CA THR A 245 -10.15 5.23 24.18
C THR A 245 -9.56 5.53 22.81
N PRO A 246 -10.32 6.12 21.86
CA PRO A 246 -9.85 6.52 20.56
C PRO A 246 -8.59 7.40 20.60
N ALA A 247 -8.58 8.42 21.46
CA ALA A 247 -7.41 9.29 21.64
C ALA A 247 -6.17 8.50 22.11
N ARG A 248 -6.31 7.58 23.07
CA ARG A 248 -5.18 6.77 23.55
C ARG A 248 -4.67 5.78 22.49
N ILE A 249 -5.55 5.23 21.64
CA ILE A 249 -5.15 4.42 20.49
C ILE A 249 -4.28 5.27 19.56
N ALA A 250 -4.73 6.46 19.17
CA ALA A 250 -3.97 7.36 18.31
C ALA A 250 -2.64 7.79 18.95
N LEU A 251 -2.62 8.15 20.23
CA LEU A 251 -1.41 8.51 20.98
C LEU A 251 -0.40 7.36 21.01
N ALA A 252 -0.84 6.11 21.17
CA ALA A 252 0.05 4.95 21.17
C ALA A 252 0.62 4.67 19.78
N ILE A 253 -0.22 4.65 18.73
CA ILE A 253 0.22 4.44 17.35
C ILE A 253 1.25 5.51 16.96
N ALA A 254 0.96 6.79 17.22
CA ALA A 254 1.88 7.89 16.94
C ALA A 254 3.20 7.79 17.74
N ALA A 255 3.17 7.27 18.97
CA ALA A 255 4.40 7.02 19.74
C ALA A 255 5.28 5.95 19.07
N TYR A 256 4.68 4.89 18.53
CA TYR A 256 5.43 3.90 17.73
C TYR A 256 5.96 4.51 16.43
N GLU A 257 5.15 5.24 15.67
CA GLU A 257 5.60 5.84 14.41
C GLU A 257 6.77 6.82 14.61
N ARG A 258 6.85 7.52 15.75
CA ARG A 258 8.01 8.37 16.10
C ARG A 258 9.31 7.58 16.26
N THR A 259 9.26 6.28 16.48
CA THR A 259 10.46 5.42 16.48
C THR A 259 10.88 4.99 15.08
N GLN A 260 10.03 5.19 14.08
CA GLN A 260 10.23 4.76 12.71
C GLN A 260 10.98 5.85 11.91
N PHE A 261 12.21 6.17 12.33
CA PHE A 261 13.03 7.14 11.61
C PHE A 261 14.33 6.52 11.07
N SER A 262 14.58 6.84 9.80
CA SER A 262 15.69 6.32 9.02
C SER A 262 16.84 7.32 9.08
N ASN A 263 17.94 6.95 9.74
CA ASN A 263 19.13 7.79 9.94
C ASN A 263 20.45 7.00 9.80
N GLU A 264 20.44 5.83 9.17
CA GLU A 264 21.62 5.00 8.90
C GLU A 264 21.80 4.69 7.40
N ALA A 265 21.27 5.55 6.53
CA ALA A 265 21.55 5.47 5.10
C ALA A 265 23.02 5.83 4.81
N LYS A 266 23.52 5.50 3.62
CA LYS A 266 24.90 5.81 3.23
C LYS A 266 25.20 7.31 3.32
N ILE A 267 24.22 8.18 3.07
CA ILE A 267 24.36 9.63 3.23
C ILE A 267 24.70 10.02 4.67
N ASP A 268 24.14 9.31 5.67
CA ASP A 268 24.40 9.60 7.09
C ASP A 268 25.82 9.22 7.47
N SER A 269 26.32 8.09 6.98
CA SER A 269 27.72 7.67 7.15
C SER A 269 28.70 8.64 6.47
N MET A 270 28.32 9.22 5.30
CA MET A 270 29.11 10.25 4.61
C MET A 270 29.14 11.54 5.44
N ILE A 271 28.00 11.99 5.98
CA ILE A 271 27.91 13.17 6.86
C ILE A 271 28.79 12.99 8.11
N ALA A 272 28.78 11.77 8.68
CA ALA A 272 29.61 11.41 9.82
C ALA A 272 31.11 11.23 9.48
N GLY A 273 31.48 11.30 8.21
CA GLY A 273 32.87 11.12 7.76
C GLY A 273 33.39 9.67 7.82
N THR A 274 32.49 8.69 7.99
CA THR A 274 32.86 7.27 8.12
C THR A 274 32.88 6.51 6.79
N THR A 275 32.33 7.10 5.71
CA THR A 275 32.36 6.54 4.36
C THR A 275 32.45 7.63 3.30
N THR A 276 32.78 7.22 2.07
CA THR A 276 32.78 8.08 0.89
C THR A 276 31.81 7.54 -0.16
N LEU A 277 31.29 8.44 -0.98
CA LEU A 277 30.47 8.06 -2.13
C LEU A 277 31.37 7.58 -3.28
N THR A 278 30.88 6.65 -4.09
CA THR A 278 31.56 6.29 -5.36
C THR A 278 31.51 7.47 -6.33
N PRO A 279 32.37 7.51 -7.37
CA PRO A 279 32.33 8.57 -8.37
C PRO A 279 30.95 8.77 -9.00
N GLN A 280 30.23 7.67 -9.27
CA GLN A 280 28.88 7.72 -9.82
C GLN A 280 27.86 8.31 -8.84
N GLN A 281 27.92 7.93 -7.57
CA GLN A 281 27.08 8.48 -6.51
C GLN A 281 27.36 9.97 -6.26
N GLN A 282 28.63 10.38 -6.31
CA GLN A 282 29.03 11.80 -6.22
C GLN A 282 28.49 12.62 -7.40
N ALA A 283 28.60 12.08 -8.63
CA ALA A 283 28.02 12.71 -9.80
C ALA A 283 26.50 12.87 -9.66
N GLY A 284 25.80 11.84 -9.16
CA GLY A 284 24.37 11.88 -8.88
C GLY A 284 24.00 12.94 -7.82
N GLN A 285 24.77 13.04 -6.73
CA GLN A 285 24.60 14.07 -5.71
C GLN A 285 24.80 15.47 -6.30
N GLY A 286 25.83 15.66 -7.12
CA GLY A 286 26.08 16.93 -7.79
C GLY A 286 24.94 17.35 -8.72
N LEU A 287 24.36 16.38 -9.46
CA LEU A 287 23.18 16.61 -10.30
C LEU A 287 21.94 16.93 -9.46
N PHE A 288 21.72 16.26 -8.35
CA PHE A 288 20.61 16.53 -7.43
C PHE A 288 20.60 17.99 -6.94
N VAL A 289 21.77 18.50 -6.58
CA VAL A 289 21.93 19.92 -6.19
C VAL A 289 21.85 20.85 -7.40
N GLY A 290 22.61 20.55 -8.47
CA GLY A 290 22.75 21.42 -9.64
C GLY A 290 21.49 21.54 -10.49
N SER A 291 20.61 20.52 -10.48
CA SER A 291 19.32 20.56 -11.19
C SER A 291 18.18 21.19 -10.37
N GLY A 292 18.46 21.64 -9.13
CA GLY A 292 17.49 22.34 -8.29
C GLY A 292 16.60 21.42 -7.43
N CYS A 293 16.81 20.08 -7.44
CA CYS A 293 16.03 19.14 -6.62
C CYS A 293 16.13 19.48 -5.11
N ALA A 294 17.34 19.90 -4.68
CA ALA A 294 17.62 20.31 -3.30
C ALA A 294 16.85 21.56 -2.85
N GLY A 295 16.15 22.26 -3.75
CA GLY A 295 15.30 23.41 -3.41
C GLY A 295 14.08 23.02 -2.59
N CYS A 296 13.39 21.95 -3.01
CA CYS A 296 12.25 21.38 -2.29
C CYS A 296 12.68 20.19 -1.40
N HIS A 297 13.61 19.37 -1.89
CA HIS A 297 14.14 18.24 -1.14
C HIS A 297 15.40 18.63 -0.35
N ALA A 298 15.25 19.63 0.52
CA ALA A 298 16.33 20.22 1.30
C ALA A 298 16.63 19.48 2.60
N GLY A 299 17.82 19.75 3.18
CA GLY A 299 18.27 19.26 4.47
C GLY A 299 18.41 17.74 4.55
N SER A 300 18.68 17.22 5.74
CA SER A 300 18.95 15.80 5.97
C SER A 300 17.68 14.92 5.89
N LEU A 301 16.51 15.54 5.93
CA LEU A 301 15.23 14.85 5.68
C LEU A 301 14.97 14.69 4.18
N PHE A 302 15.65 15.44 3.32
CA PHE A 302 15.35 15.53 1.89
C PHE A 302 13.90 15.90 1.62
N SER A 303 13.38 16.89 2.37
CA SER A 303 12.05 17.48 2.23
C SER A 303 12.03 18.83 2.96
N ASP A 304 11.40 19.83 2.36
CA ASP A 304 11.05 21.10 2.99
C ASP A 304 9.75 21.04 3.79
N ASN A 305 9.01 19.90 3.74
CA ASN A 305 7.67 19.71 4.28
C ASN A 305 6.63 20.72 3.77
N ALA A 306 6.94 21.49 2.74
CA ALA A 306 6.02 22.42 2.08
C ALA A 306 5.15 21.72 1.03
N PHE A 307 4.32 22.49 0.35
CA PHE A 307 3.37 21.98 -0.65
C PHE A 307 3.65 22.65 -1.99
N HIS A 308 3.77 21.85 -3.06
CA HIS A 308 4.09 22.34 -4.39
C HIS A 308 3.26 21.64 -5.44
N TYR A 309 2.79 22.40 -6.44
CA TYR A 309 2.26 21.83 -7.66
C TYR A 309 3.42 21.61 -8.64
N ILE A 310 3.67 20.36 -9.01
CA ILE A 310 4.80 19.99 -9.88
C ILE A 310 4.36 19.45 -11.26
N GLY A 311 3.07 19.49 -11.56
CA GLY A 311 2.55 19.10 -12.86
C GLY A 311 2.42 17.59 -13.08
N VAL A 312 2.10 16.81 -12.04
CA VAL A 312 1.84 15.36 -12.14
C VAL A 312 0.49 15.10 -12.80
N ARG A 313 -0.54 15.84 -12.40
CA ARG A 313 -1.91 15.77 -12.94
C ARG A 313 -2.44 17.19 -13.22
N PRO A 314 -3.49 17.32 -14.05
CA PRO A 314 -4.25 18.58 -14.11
C PRO A 314 -4.76 18.98 -12.72
N THR A 315 -4.75 20.26 -12.40
CA THR A 315 -5.26 20.76 -11.11
C THR A 315 -6.77 20.55 -10.93
N ALA A 316 -7.49 20.32 -12.01
CA ALA A 316 -8.92 19.97 -11.99
C ALA A 316 -9.17 18.54 -11.50
N ASP A 317 -8.21 17.62 -11.69
CA ASP A 317 -8.34 16.21 -11.32
C ASP A 317 -8.15 15.99 -9.82
N ASP A 318 -7.23 16.73 -9.21
CA ASP A 318 -7.00 16.69 -7.77
C ASP A 318 -6.66 18.11 -7.26
N PRO A 319 -7.54 18.74 -6.47
CA PRO A 319 -7.30 20.08 -5.95
C PRO A 319 -6.16 20.16 -4.92
N GLY A 320 -5.66 19.02 -4.42
CA GLY A 320 -4.55 18.96 -3.48
C GLY A 320 -4.77 19.78 -2.22
N ARG A 321 -3.76 20.56 -1.84
CA ARG A 321 -3.76 21.43 -0.67
C ARG A 321 -4.90 22.46 -0.66
N PHE A 322 -5.34 22.93 -1.82
CA PHE A 322 -6.46 23.86 -1.95
C PHE A 322 -7.73 23.36 -1.26
N ALA A 323 -8.00 22.04 -1.30
CA ALA A 323 -9.15 21.46 -0.59
C ALA A 323 -9.12 21.69 0.94
N VAL A 324 -7.94 21.98 1.49
CA VAL A 324 -7.74 22.21 2.93
C VAL A 324 -7.67 23.68 3.29
N THR A 325 -7.11 24.51 2.40
CA THR A 325 -6.82 25.92 2.68
C THR A 325 -7.79 26.90 2.02
N GLY A 326 -8.37 26.52 0.87
CA GLY A 326 -9.12 27.43 0.01
C GLY A 326 -8.26 28.50 -0.69
N ASP A 327 -6.93 28.45 -0.54
CA ASP A 327 -6.03 29.40 -1.19
C ASP A 327 -5.75 28.97 -2.64
N PRO A 328 -6.05 29.80 -3.66
CA PRO A 328 -5.75 29.49 -5.06
C PRO A 328 -4.27 29.18 -5.34
N ALA A 329 -3.33 29.69 -4.55
CA ALA A 329 -1.92 29.37 -4.66
C ALA A 329 -1.61 27.90 -4.33
N ASP A 330 -2.48 27.24 -3.56
CA ASP A 330 -2.36 25.83 -3.17
C ASP A 330 -3.05 24.85 -4.14
N LEU A 331 -3.61 25.32 -5.24
CA LEU A 331 -4.38 24.48 -6.18
C LEU A 331 -3.49 23.39 -6.79
N GLY A 332 -3.87 22.11 -6.59
CA GLY A 332 -3.12 20.95 -7.04
C GLY A 332 -1.78 20.71 -6.30
N ALA A 333 -1.46 21.53 -5.28
CA ALA A 333 -0.23 21.41 -4.53
C ALA A 333 -0.25 20.18 -3.62
N MET A 334 0.86 19.43 -3.60
CA MET A 334 1.05 18.23 -2.78
C MET A 334 2.27 18.40 -1.89
N LYS A 335 2.23 17.78 -0.72
CA LYS A 335 3.34 17.79 0.24
C LYS A 335 4.60 17.19 -0.37
N THR A 336 5.73 17.86 -0.20
CA THR A 336 7.04 17.31 -0.55
C THR A 336 7.35 16.09 0.33
N PRO A 337 7.43 14.88 -0.22
CA PRO A 337 7.78 13.71 0.58
C PRO A 337 9.28 13.68 0.87
N SER A 338 9.67 13.05 1.99
CA SER A 338 11.07 12.69 2.19
C SER A 338 11.55 11.74 1.11
N LEU A 339 12.77 11.95 0.60
CA LEU A 339 13.41 11.03 -0.35
C LEU A 339 14.20 9.91 0.34
N ARG A 340 14.27 9.90 1.67
CA ARG A 340 14.87 8.76 2.36
C ARG A 340 14.09 7.49 2.04
N ASN A 341 14.81 6.42 1.71
CA ASN A 341 14.26 5.12 1.31
C ASN A 341 13.41 5.16 0.02
N VAL A 342 13.51 6.22 -0.78
CA VAL A 342 12.74 6.36 -2.02
C VAL A 342 13.02 5.23 -3.02
N GLY A 343 14.22 4.65 -2.98
CA GLY A 343 14.62 3.53 -3.83
C GLY A 343 13.91 2.20 -3.53
N LEU A 344 13.20 2.09 -2.41
CA LEU A 344 12.46 0.89 -2.01
C LEU A 344 10.99 0.90 -2.45
N ARG A 345 10.48 2.03 -2.95
CA ARG A 345 9.05 2.18 -3.29
C ARG A 345 8.71 1.46 -4.59
N SER A 346 7.50 0.90 -4.65
CA SER A 346 6.94 0.22 -5.83
C SER A 346 6.19 1.16 -6.76
N SER A 347 5.80 2.35 -6.28
CA SER A 347 5.13 3.40 -7.06
C SER A 347 5.43 4.78 -6.48
N TYR A 348 5.24 5.81 -7.31
CA TYR A 348 5.69 7.16 -7.03
C TYR A 348 4.61 8.20 -7.29
N PHE A 349 4.72 9.34 -6.61
CA PHE A 349 3.77 10.45 -6.54
C PHE A 349 2.47 10.08 -5.82
N HIS A 350 1.59 11.06 -5.65
CA HIS A 350 0.32 10.90 -4.93
C HIS A 350 -0.69 10.02 -5.66
N ASP A 351 -0.58 9.89 -6.97
CA ASP A 351 -1.43 9.07 -7.83
C ASP A 351 -0.81 7.70 -8.19
N GLY A 352 0.40 7.42 -7.72
CA GLY A 352 1.08 6.15 -7.92
C GLY A 352 1.40 5.77 -9.37
N ARG A 353 1.29 6.70 -10.33
CA ARG A 353 1.36 6.42 -11.78
C ARG A 353 2.72 5.96 -12.28
N PHE A 354 3.81 6.32 -11.62
CA PHE A 354 5.16 5.92 -12.00
C PHE A 354 5.65 4.73 -11.18
N LYS A 355 6.32 3.79 -11.85
CA LYS A 355 6.77 2.50 -11.27
C LYS A 355 8.23 2.50 -10.89
N THR A 356 9.04 3.37 -11.48
CA THR A 356 10.49 3.38 -11.35
C THR A 356 11.05 4.77 -11.09
N LEU A 357 12.22 4.85 -10.46
CA LEU A 357 12.95 6.10 -10.29
C LEU A 357 13.41 6.68 -11.63
N GLU A 358 13.66 5.84 -12.61
CA GLU A 358 13.99 6.23 -13.98
C GLU A 358 12.85 7.05 -14.59
N GLU A 359 11.59 6.61 -14.44
CA GLU A 359 10.40 7.34 -14.90
C GLU A 359 10.22 8.66 -14.14
N VAL A 360 10.47 8.67 -12.82
CA VAL A 360 10.43 9.88 -12.00
C VAL A 360 11.48 10.91 -12.46
N VAL A 361 12.72 10.48 -12.69
CA VAL A 361 13.79 11.35 -13.18
C VAL A 361 13.47 11.85 -14.58
N ALA A 362 12.91 11.00 -15.46
CA ALA A 362 12.47 11.40 -16.80
C ALA A 362 11.32 12.42 -16.75
N PHE A 363 10.38 12.29 -15.80
CA PHE A 363 9.32 13.28 -15.55
C PHE A 363 9.91 14.66 -15.22
N TYR A 364 10.85 14.74 -14.26
CA TYR A 364 11.50 16.00 -13.95
C TYR A 364 12.39 16.50 -15.08
N ASN A 365 13.04 15.59 -15.84
CA ASN A 365 13.89 15.98 -16.96
C ASN A 365 13.11 16.66 -18.09
N ARG A 366 11.83 16.34 -18.28
CA ARG A 366 10.94 17.04 -19.25
C ARG A 366 10.18 18.23 -18.65
N GLY A 367 10.31 18.49 -17.34
CA GLY A 367 9.71 19.65 -16.67
C GLY A 367 8.27 19.47 -16.20
N GLY A 368 7.87 18.22 -15.91
CA GLY A 368 6.49 17.85 -15.56
C GLY A 368 5.62 17.65 -16.80
N ASP A 369 4.40 17.12 -16.61
CA ASP A 369 3.48 16.80 -17.69
C ASP A 369 2.40 17.89 -17.90
N PHE A 370 2.05 18.62 -16.84
CA PHE A 370 1.01 19.64 -16.85
C PHE A 370 1.53 20.98 -16.33
N ASN A 371 0.90 22.07 -16.78
CA ASN A 371 1.24 23.43 -16.37
C ASN A 371 0.08 24.08 -15.61
N ALA A 372 0.42 24.90 -14.62
CA ALA A 372 -0.50 25.79 -13.93
C ALA A 372 0.26 27.05 -13.46
N PRO A 373 -0.43 28.16 -13.15
CA PRO A 373 0.20 29.41 -12.75
C PRO A 373 1.07 29.31 -11.49
N ASN A 374 0.74 28.39 -10.59
CA ASN A 374 1.45 28.15 -9.33
C ASN A 374 2.55 27.09 -9.43
N LYS A 375 2.87 26.57 -10.64
CA LYS A 375 3.99 25.64 -10.82
C LYS A 375 5.32 26.38 -10.61
N PRO A 376 6.20 25.94 -9.68
CA PRO A 376 7.47 26.59 -9.42
C PRO A 376 8.35 26.65 -10.67
N PRO A 377 9.03 27.77 -10.96
CA PRO A 377 9.88 27.91 -12.15
C PRO A 377 11.05 26.92 -12.22
N VAL A 378 11.45 26.33 -11.12
CA VAL A 378 12.47 25.27 -11.07
C VAL A 378 12.00 23.98 -11.74
N ILE A 379 10.69 23.73 -11.82
CA ILE A 379 10.10 22.59 -12.54
C ILE A 379 10.01 22.94 -14.04
N ARG A 380 11.12 22.72 -14.72
CA ARG A 380 11.34 23.02 -16.14
C ARG A 380 12.18 21.90 -16.77
N PRO A 381 12.25 21.79 -18.10
CA PRO A 381 13.15 20.83 -18.76
C PRO A 381 14.60 21.01 -18.28
N LEU A 382 15.22 19.91 -17.79
CA LEU A 382 16.56 19.93 -17.21
C LEU A 382 17.65 19.65 -18.24
N GLY A 383 17.32 18.97 -19.37
CA GLY A 383 18.27 18.62 -20.41
C GLY A 383 19.33 17.58 -20.00
N LEU A 384 19.04 16.74 -19.01
CA LEU A 384 19.95 15.69 -18.57
C LEU A 384 20.05 14.58 -19.63
N ASN A 385 21.28 14.23 -20.00
CA ASN A 385 21.52 13.07 -20.87
C ASN A 385 21.31 11.74 -20.11
N PRO A 386 21.22 10.58 -20.80
CA PRO A 386 20.94 9.29 -20.17
C PRO A 386 21.91 8.90 -19.04
N VAL A 387 23.21 9.22 -19.16
CA VAL A 387 24.21 8.93 -18.13
C VAL A 387 23.97 9.78 -16.88
N GLN A 388 23.64 11.05 -17.06
CA GLN A 388 23.31 11.95 -15.95
C GLN A 388 22.04 11.50 -15.22
N GLN A 389 20.99 11.09 -15.96
CA GLN A 389 19.78 10.54 -15.38
C GLN A 389 20.07 9.26 -14.57
N ALA A 390 20.88 8.35 -15.11
CA ALA A 390 21.28 7.13 -14.40
C ALA A 390 22.07 7.44 -13.12
N ASN A 391 22.98 8.41 -13.13
CA ASN A 391 23.74 8.82 -11.95
C ASN A 391 22.84 9.39 -10.86
N LEU A 392 21.82 10.19 -11.24
CA LEU A 392 20.83 10.72 -10.30
C LEU A 392 20.00 9.60 -9.67
N VAL A 393 19.57 8.63 -10.48
CA VAL A 393 18.85 7.44 -9.99
C VAL A 393 19.70 6.64 -8.99
N VAL A 394 20.99 6.43 -9.27
CA VAL A 394 21.90 5.73 -8.35
C VAL A 394 22.03 6.47 -7.02
N PHE A 395 22.13 7.80 -7.03
CA PHE A 395 22.13 8.59 -5.80
C PHE A 395 20.83 8.38 -5.00
N LEU A 396 19.67 8.53 -5.62
CA LEU A 396 18.37 8.37 -4.97
C LEU A 396 18.16 6.94 -4.42
N ARG A 397 18.54 5.92 -5.19
CA ARG A 397 18.31 4.51 -4.86
C ARG A 397 19.25 4.00 -3.78
N GLU A 398 20.55 4.29 -3.90
CA GLU A 398 21.56 3.64 -3.07
C GLU A 398 22.01 4.50 -1.87
N VAL A 399 22.11 5.82 -2.08
CA VAL A 399 22.70 6.69 -1.07
C VAL A 399 21.69 7.09 -0.01
N LEU A 400 20.40 7.15 -0.37
CA LEU A 400 19.30 7.57 0.51
C LEU A 400 18.56 6.38 1.16
N THR A 401 18.97 5.15 0.90
CA THR A 401 18.36 3.94 1.47
C THR A 401 19.08 3.50 2.74
N ASP A 402 18.33 3.40 3.82
CA ASP A 402 18.77 2.83 5.10
C ASP A 402 18.67 1.29 5.04
N PRO A 403 19.77 0.57 5.24
CA PRO A 403 19.77 -0.89 5.13
C PRO A 403 18.88 -1.58 6.16
N ARG A 404 18.64 -0.97 7.32
CA ARG A 404 17.72 -1.53 8.34
C ARG A 404 16.28 -1.56 7.83
N VAL A 405 15.86 -0.50 7.11
CA VAL A 405 14.55 -0.42 6.46
C VAL A 405 14.38 -1.53 5.44
N ALA A 406 15.36 -1.68 4.55
CA ALA A 406 15.33 -2.71 3.50
C ALA A 406 15.29 -4.14 4.08
N ARG A 407 15.99 -4.39 5.20
CA ARG A 407 16.10 -5.71 5.84
C ARG A 407 15.10 -5.94 6.96
N ARG A 408 14.23 -4.97 7.26
CA ARG A 408 13.29 -5.02 8.40
C ARG A 408 13.99 -5.28 9.74
N GLU A 409 15.16 -4.69 9.93
CA GLU A 409 15.89 -4.73 11.20
C GLU A 409 15.34 -3.65 12.16
N ALA A 410 15.46 -3.86 13.45
CA ALA A 410 14.96 -2.89 14.44
C ALA A 410 15.44 -1.46 14.14
N PRO A 411 14.55 -0.46 14.27
CA PRO A 411 13.19 -0.48 14.79
C PRO A 411 12.11 -0.88 13.78
N PHE A 412 12.48 -1.27 12.54
CA PHE A 412 11.58 -1.56 11.42
C PHE A 412 11.11 -3.04 11.37
N ASP A 413 11.51 -3.86 12.37
CA ASP A 413 10.99 -5.21 12.56
C ASP A 413 9.50 -5.18 12.91
N ARG A 414 8.74 -6.18 12.44
CA ARG A 414 7.28 -6.16 12.53
C ARG A 414 6.64 -7.52 12.79
N PRO A 415 5.42 -7.56 13.37
CA PRO A 415 4.55 -8.73 13.29
C PRO A 415 4.22 -9.07 11.82
N SER A 416 3.88 -10.35 11.57
CA SER A 416 3.24 -10.74 10.32
C SER A 416 1.78 -10.28 10.30
N LEU A 417 1.22 -10.11 9.09
CA LEU A 417 -0.20 -9.85 8.91
C LEU A 417 -0.91 -11.16 8.54
N TYR A 418 -2.20 -11.27 8.90
CA TYR A 418 -3.06 -12.35 8.44
C TYR A 418 -3.18 -12.37 6.92
N SER A 419 -3.31 -11.21 6.30
CA SER A 419 -3.39 -11.06 4.83
C SER A 419 -2.15 -11.57 4.08
N GLU A 420 -1.04 -11.84 4.79
CA GLU A 420 0.17 -12.48 4.25
C GLU A 420 0.25 -13.98 4.58
N ASP A 421 -0.73 -14.52 5.33
CA ASP A 421 -0.68 -15.88 5.85
C ASP A 421 -1.30 -16.89 4.88
N VAL A 422 -0.86 -18.14 4.99
CA VAL A 422 -1.43 -19.29 4.27
C VAL A 422 -2.83 -19.68 4.77
N MET A 423 -3.29 -19.08 5.87
CA MET A 423 -4.61 -19.31 6.48
C MET A 423 -5.71 -18.42 5.88
N VAL A 424 -5.37 -17.50 4.98
CA VAL A 424 -6.37 -16.78 4.18
C VAL A 424 -7.14 -17.80 3.34
N PRO A 425 -8.49 -17.72 3.29
CA PRO A 425 -9.29 -18.63 2.47
C PRO A 425 -8.81 -18.67 1.02
N THR A 426 -8.78 -19.84 0.43
CA THR A 426 -8.33 -20.05 -0.95
C THR A 426 -9.52 -20.42 -1.84
N ILE A 427 -9.55 -19.84 -3.04
CA ILE A 427 -10.56 -20.23 -4.05
C ILE A 427 -9.98 -21.40 -4.84
N GLU A 428 -10.76 -22.49 -4.92
CA GLU A 428 -10.35 -23.78 -5.47
C GLU A 428 -11.38 -24.30 -6.48
N GLY A 429 -10.96 -25.26 -7.29
CA GLY A 429 -11.85 -26.00 -8.17
C GLY A 429 -12.59 -25.18 -9.22
N GLY A 430 -13.57 -25.80 -9.86
CA GLY A 430 -14.49 -25.19 -10.80
C GLY A 430 -15.90 -25.05 -10.23
N GLY A 431 -16.72 -24.23 -10.88
CA GLY A 431 -18.16 -24.13 -10.66
C GLY A 431 -18.92 -24.46 -11.94
N SER A 432 -20.25 -24.46 -11.89
CA SER A 432 -21.13 -24.58 -13.06
C SER A 432 -21.63 -23.19 -13.47
N ALA A 433 -21.55 -22.92 -14.78
CA ALA A 433 -22.00 -21.65 -15.33
C ALA A 433 -23.53 -21.53 -15.29
N GLY A 434 -24.03 -20.34 -15.05
CA GLY A 434 -25.42 -19.97 -15.13
C GLY A 434 -25.79 -19.21 -16.40
N SER A 435 -26.81 -18.41 -16.31
CA SER A 435 -27.27 -17.50 -17.36
C SER A 435 -26.12 -16.67 -17.93
N GLY A 436 -26.08 -16.55 -19.26
CA GLY A 436 -25.00 -15.83 -19.95
C GLY A 436 -23.65 -16.55 -19.98
N GLY A 437 -23.59 -17.84 -19.57
CA GLY A 437 -22.33 -18.59 -19.50
C GLY A 437 -21.39 -18.14 -18.38
N ILE A 438 -21.91 -17.41 -17.40
CA ILE A 438 -21.11 -16.84 -16.30
C ILE A 438 -21.10 -17.81 -15.11
N THR A 439 -19.90 -18.16 -14.66
CA THR A 439 -19.72 -18.94 -13.42
C THR A 439 -19.66 -17.99 -12.23
N PRO A 440 -20.56 -18.15 -11.24
CA PRO A 440 -20.54 -17.34 -10.03
C PRO A 440 -19.23 -17.50 -9.26
N LYS A 441 -18.81 -16.43 -8.56
CA LYS A 441 -17.53 -16.40 -7.83
C LYS A 441 -17.77 -16.13 -6.35
N PRO A 442 -17.18 -16.92 -5.45
CA PRO A 442 -17.27 -16.69 -4.02
C PRO A 442 -16.28 -15.62 -3.58
N ILE A 443 -16.59 -14.93 -2.48
CA ILE A 443 -15.70 -14.00 -1.79
C ILE A 443 -15.57 -14.47 -0.35
N ALA A 444 -14.36 -14.82 0.07
CA ALA A 444 -14.05 -15.20 1.44
C ALA A 444 -12.65 -14.65 1.77
N LEU A 445 -12.60 -13.53 2.48
CA LEU A 445 -11.38 -12.79 2.78
C LEU A 445 -11.07 -12.73 4.27
N GLU A 446 -12.11 -12.82 5.11
CA GLU A 446 -11.99 -12.60 6.54
C GLU A 446 -11.35 -13.79 7.28
N PRO A 447 -10.77 -13.56 8.48
CA PRO A 447 -10.11 -14.62 9.21
C PRO A 447 -11.12 -15.60 9.82
N PRO A 448 -10.99 -16.91 9.54
CA PRO A 448 -11.77 -17.97 10.21
C PRO A 448 -11.20 -18.25 11.61
N LEU A 449 -11.10 -17.21 12.42
CA LEU A 449 -10.61 -17.25 13.80
C LEU A 449 -11.73 -17.76 14.72
N THR A 450 -11.45 -18.68 15.63
CA THR A 450 -12.41 -19.10 16.67
C THR A 450 -12.91 -17.91 17.48
N GLY A 451 -14.24 -17.83 17.65
CA GLY A 451 -14.89 -16.70 18.31
C GLY A 451 -15.04 -15.45 17.42
N ASN A 452 -14.67 -15.49 16.12
CA ASN A 452 -14.99 -14.41 15.20
C ASN A 452 -16.51 -14.38 14.95
N PRO A 453 -17.24 -13.34 15.40
CA PRO A 453 -18.69 -13.27 15.22
C PRO A 453 -19.12 -12.91 13.80
N ALA A 454 -18.19 -12.44 12.97
CA ALA A 454 -18.46 -11.95 11.63
C ALA A 454 -17.36 -12.47 10.66
N PHE A 455 -17.57 -13.67 10.15
CA PHE A 455 -16.86 -14.26 9.02
C PHE A 455 -17.80 -14.18 7.82
N THR A 456 -17.61 -13.16 7.00
CA THR A 456 -18.50 -12.88 5.87
C THR A 456 -18.07 -13.65 4.63
N VAL A 457 -19.03 -14.30 4.00
CA VAL A 457 -18.87 -15.03 2.74
C VAL A 457 -19.82 -14.45 1.71
N GLY A 458 -19.28 -13.92 0.62
CA GLY A 458 -20.03 -13.33 -0.48
C GLY A 458 -20.10 -14.21 -1.72
N LEU A 459 -21.01 -13.85 -2.62
CA LEU A 459 -21.17 -14.38 -3.97
C LEU A 459 -21.42 -13.23 -4.93
N HIS A 460 -20.82 -13.28 -6.11
CA HIS A 460 -21.16 -12.39 -7.22
C HIS A 460 -21.13 -13.13 -8.56
N GLY A 461 -21.71 -12.51 -9.58
CA GLY A 461 -21.75 -13.08 -10.93
C GLY A 461 -22.82 -14.17 -11.12
N ALA A 462 -23.79 -14.28 -10.22
CA ALA A 462 -24.94 -15.18 -10.34
C ALA A 462 -26.12 -14.52 -11.09
N LEU A 463 -27.27 -15.19 -11.17
CA LEU A 463 -28.51 -14.61 -11.66
C LEU A 463 -29.08 -13.66 -10.59
N GLY A 464 -29.35 -12.39 -10.96
CA GLY A 464 -29.94 -11.40 -10.06
C GLY A 464 -31.37 -11.79 -9.63
N GLY A 465 -31.71 -11.57 -8.35
CA GLY A 465 -32.97 -11.92 -7.75
C GLY A 465 -33.15 -13.42 -7.47
N ALA A 466 -32.18 -14.26 -7.79
CA ALA A 466 -32.24 -15.70 -7.57
C ALA A 466 -32.15 -16.05 -6.07
N HIS A 467 -32.78 -17.16 -5.70
CA HIS A 467 -32.51 -17.83 -4.44
C HIS A 467 -31.15 -18.52 -4.53
N ALA A 468 -30.31 -18.38 -3.52
CA ALA A 468 -28.99 -18.99 -3.45
C ALA A 468 -28.75 -19.65 -2.09
N VAL A 469 -27.94 -20.70 -2.08
CA VAL A 469 -27.61 -21.46 -0.89
C VAL A 469 -26.10 -21.54 -0.74
N LEU A 470 -25.57 -21.07 0.40
CA LEU A 470 -24.21 -21.35 0.82
C LEU A 470 -24.17 -22.69 1.57
N VAL A 471 -23.29 -23.58 1.16
CA VAL A 471 -22.98 -24.83 1.86
C VAL A 471 -21.54 -24.83 2.28
N ILE A 472 -21.28 -25.05 3.59
CA ILE A 472 -19.91 -25.20 4.14
C ILE A 472 -19.84 -26.55 4.85
N ASP A 473 -18.90 -27.41 4.44
CA ASP A 473 -18.79 -28.78 4.92
C ASP A 473 -17.32 -29.20 5.10
N ALA A 474 -17.09 -30.30 5.80
CA ALA A 474 -15.77 -30.91 5.93
C ALA A 474 -15.25 -31.50 4.61
N ALA A 475 -16.16 -31.94 3.73
CA ALA A 475 -15.83 -32.34 2.36
C ALA A 475 -16.22 -31.23 1.38
N GLU A 476 -15.51 -31.15 0.24
CA GLU A 476 -15.85 -30.16 -0.81
C GLU A 476 -17.26 -30.46 -1.37
N PRO A 477 -18.19 -29.48 -1.29
CA PRO A 477 -19.51 -29.62 -1.87
C PRO A 477 -19.44 -29.79 -3.40
N PRO A 478 -20.30 -30.64 -4.02
CA PRO A 478 -20.24 -30.96 -5.46
C PRO A 478 -20.38 -29.72 -6.34
N SER A 479 -19.67 -29.68 -7.47
CA SER A 479 -19.68 -28.54 -8.39
C SER A 479 -20.87 -28.50 -9.35
N THR A 480 -21.69 -29.54 -9.37
CA THR A 480 -22.87 -29.67 -10.24
C THR A 480 -24.05 -30.26 -9.46
N GLY A 481 -25.26 -29.99 -9.94
CA GLY A 481 -26.49 -30.44 -9.30
C GLY A 481 -27.02 -29.49 -8.23
N PRO A 482 -28.08 -29.85 -7.54
CA PRO A 482 -28.69 -29.02 -6.50
C PRO A 482 -27.79 -28.91 -5.27
N ALA A 483 -28.02 -27.87 -4.48
CA ALA A 483 -27.34 -27.69 -3.19
C ALA A 483 -27.60 -28.94 -2.29
N PRO A 484 -26.56 -29.48 -1.60
CA PRO A 484 -26.74 -30.50 -0.58
C PRO A 484 -27.81 -30.11 0.45
N ALA A 485 -28.67 -31.08 0.83
CA ALA A 485 -29.76 -30.83 1.75
C ALA A 485 -29.30 -30.54 3.19
N SER A 486 -28.09 -30.95 3.55
CA SER A 486 -27.45 -30.72 4.85
C SER A 486 -25.97 -30.39 4.69
N ALA A 487 -25.39 -29.83 5.72
CA ALA A 487 -23.95 -29.53 5.82
C ALA A 487 -23.48 -29.72 7.27
N SER A 488 -22.21 -30.08 7.44
CA SER A 488 -21.61 -30.29 8.78
C SER A 488 -21.31 -29.01 9.52
N PHE A 489 -21.13 -27.89 8.80
CA PHE A 489 -20.79 -26.59 9.43
C PHE A 489 -21.88 -25.54 9.20
N ALA A 490 -22.21 -25.20 7.95
CA ALA A 490 -23.23 -24.19 7.66
C ALA A 490 -23.98 -24.48 6.36
N ARG A 491 -25.31 -24.28 6.38
CA ARG A 491 -26.16 -24.17 5.20
C ARG A 491 -27.06 -22.95 5.38
N VAL A 492 -26.91 -21.96 4.49
CA VAL A 492 -27.60 -20.67 4.60
C VAL A 492 -28.27 -20.33 3.28
N ASP A 493 -29.53 -19.98 3.34
CA ASP A 493 -30.32 -19.54 2.20
C ASP A 493 -30.31 -18.00 2.12
N VAL A 494 -30.10 -17.46 0.92
CA VAL A 494 -30.00 -16.01 0.66
C VAL A 494 -30.75 -15.69 -0.62
N ILE A 495 -31.47 -14.57 -0.66
CA ILE A 495 -31.98 -14.00 -1.91
C ILE A 495 -30.95 -13.01 -2.45
N LEU A 496 -30.49 -13.26 -3.66
CA LEU A 496 -29.49 -12.40 -4.28
C LEU A 496 -30.10 -11.07 -4.71
N LEU A 497 -29.31 -10.02 -4.56
CA LEU A 497 -29.58 -8.69 -5.08
C LEU A 497 -29.17 -8.62 -6.56
N GLY A 498 -29.39 -7.47 -7.20
CA GLY A 498 -29.11 -7.26 -8.62
C GLY A 498 -30.24 -7.79 -9.52
N ALA A 499 -30.11 -7.62 -10.83
CA ALA A 499 -31.10 -8.03 -11.82
C ALA A 499 -30.45 -8.51 -13.11
N GLY A 500 -30.82 -9.71 -13.58
CA GLY A 500 -30.34 -10.30 -14.83
C GLY A 500 -29.11 -11.20 -14.68
N ALA A 501 -28.65 -11.73 -15.80
CA ALA A 501 -27.55 -12.69 -15.88
C ALA A 501 -26.23 -12.06 -15.43
N GLY A 502 -25.56 -12.72 -14.50
CA GLY A 502 -24.24 -12.28 -13.99
C GLY A 502 -24.25 -11.05 -13.09
N GLN A 503 -25.45 -10.48 -12.80
CA GLN A 503 -25.57 -9.30 -11.95
C GLN A 503 -26.04 -9.65 -10.52
N GLY A 504 -26.27 -10.93 -10.25
CA GLY A 504 -26.66 -11.41 -8.93
C GLY A 504 -25.48 -11.42 -7.96
N TYR A 505 -25.71 -10.81 -6.79
CA TYR A 505 -24.73 -10.80 -5.70
C TYR A 505 -25.44 -10.90 -4.34
N GLY A 506 -24.68 -11.32 -3.35
CA GLY A 506 -25.15 -11.36 -1.97
C GLY A 506 -24.08 -11.89 -1.04
N SER A 507 -24.31 -11.78 0.24
CA SER A 507 -23.40 -12.32 1.25
C SER A 507 -24.15 -12.80 2.48
N THR A 508 -23.46 -13.56 3.31
CA THR A 508 -23.94 -13.97 4.63
C THR A 508 -22.83 -13.83 5.66
N VAL A 509 -23.21 -13.42 6.85
CA VAL A 509 -22.32 -13.28 7.98
C VAL A 509 -22.44 -14.53 8.85
N LEU A 510 -21.34 -15.22 9.07
CA LEU A 510 -21.28 -16.45 9.86
C LEU A 510 -20.48 -16.19 11.14
N ALA A 511 -20.92 -16.74 12.25
CA ALA A 511 -20.10 -16.81 13.45
C ALA A 511 -19.23 -18.08 13.41
N ILE A 512 -17.91 -17.91 13.56
CA ILE A 512 -17.02 -19.04 13.85
C ILE A 512 -17.13 -19.33 15.34
N PRO A 513 -17.60 -20.52 15.76
CA PRO A 513 -17.76 -20.82 17.19
C PRO A 513 -16.44 -20.67 17.96
N ASN A 514 -16.54 -20.21 19.20
CA ASN A 514 -15.39 -20.18 20.11
C ASN A 514 -15.16 -21.58 20.71
N ASP A 515 -14.87 -22.54 19.83
CA ASP A 515 -14.66 -23.95 20.17
C ASP A 515 -13.23 -24.36 19.78
N PRO A 516 -12.36 -24.66 20.76
CA PRO A 516 -11.02 -25.17 20.49
C PRO A 516 -10.97 -26.45 19.65
N ALA A 517 -12.03 -27.26 19.65
CA ALA A 517 -12.10 -28.49 18.85
C ALA A 517 -12.14 -28.22 17.33
N LEU A 518 -12.53 -27.01 16.92
CA LEU A 518 -12.53 -26.61 15.52
C LEU A 518 -11.12 -26.21 15.02
N VAL A 519 -10.18 -25.93 15.90
CA VAL A 519 -8.84 -25.49 15.51
C VAL A 519 -8.12 -26.57 14.71
N GLY A 520 -7.64 -26.20 13.52
CA GLY A 520 -7.01 -27.10 12.55
C GLY A 520 -8.01 -27.80 11.61
N THR A 521 -9.31 -27.64 11.81
CA THR A 521 -10.32 -28.19 10.90
C THR A 521 -10.30 -27.44 9.59
N ARG A 522 -10.14 -28.17 8.46
CA ARG A 522 -10.34 -27.64 7.12
C ARG A 522 -11.81 -27.78 6.74
N LEU A 523 -12.36 -26.68 6.25
CA LEU A 523 -13.73 -26.60 5.74
C LEU A 523 -13.72 -26.12 4.30
N HIS A 524 -14.71 -26.58 3.53
CA HIS A 524 -14.91 -26.23 2.13
C HIS A 524 -16.28 -25.61 1.94
N GLY A 525 -16.36 -24.52 1.18
CA GLY A 525 -17.60 -23.82 0.92
C GLY A 525 -17.89 -23.71 -0.57
N ARG A 526 -19.20 -23.70 -0.92
CA ARG A 526 -19.70 -23.45 -2.27
C ARG A 526 -21.06 -22.81 -2.21
N TRP A 527 -21.31 -21.88 -3.13
CA TRP A 527 -22.62 -21.31 -3.37
C TRP A 527 -23.33 -22.03 -4.52
N TYR A 528 -24.63 -22.17 -4.39
CA TYR A 528 -25.55 -22.65 -5.41
C TYR A 528 -26.63 -21.61 -5.62
N ALA A 529 -26.92 -21.22 -6.85
CA ALA A 529 -27.93 -20.22 -7.18
C ALA A 529 -28.92 -20.82 -8.17
N ASP A 530 -30.20 -20.69 -7.90
CA ASP A 530 -31.27 -21.10 -8.82
C ASP A 530 -31.12 -20.30 -10.12
N ASP A 531 -30.95 -21.00 -11.24
CA ASP A 531 -30.79 -20.39 -12.55
C ASP A 531 -31.39 -21.30 -13.63
N PRO A 532 -32.56 -20.95 -14.15
CA PRO A 532 -33.26 -21.80 -15.12
C PRO A 532 -32.50 -22.06 -16.43
N ALA A 533 -31.49 -21.23 -16.73
CA ALA A 533 -30.65 -21.42 -17.92
C ALA A 533 -29.40 -22.27 -17.64
N ALA A 534 -29.09 -22.56 -16.38
CA ALA A 534 -27.99 -23.44 -16.00
C ALA A 534 -28.39 -24.93 -16.24
N GLU A 535 -27.38 -25.76 -16.40
CA GLU A 535 -27.57 -27.21 -16.46
C GLU A 535 -28.22 -27.74 -15.15
N GLY A 536 -29.33 -28.38 -15.25
CA GLY A 536 -30.10 -28.84 -14.08
C GLY A 536 -30.81 -27.73 -13.29
N GLY A 537 -30.89 -26.49 -13.83
CA GLY A 537 -31.61 -25.38 -13.20
C GLY A 537 -30.85 -24.67 -12.06
N VAL A 538 -29.58 -25.01 -11.82
CA VAL A 538 -28.77 -24.46 -10.73
C VAL A 538 -27.36 -24.16 -11.22
N SER A 539 -26.89 -22.93 -11.05
CA SER A 539 -25.48 -22.57 -11.19
C SER A 539 -24.75 -22.71 -9.85
N SER A 540 -23.46 -23.03 -9.89
CA SER A 540 -22.63 -23.11 -8.69
C SER A 540 -21.36 -22.29 -8.79
N SER A 541 -20.91 -21.74 -7.67
CA SER A 541 -19.65 -21.02 -7.61
C SER A 541 -18.44 -21.97 -7.70
N GLN A 542 -17.25 -21.41 -7.90
CA GLN A 542 -16.02 -22.09 -7.50
C GLN A 542 -16.11 -22.45 -6.02
N ALA A 543 -15.42 -23.52 -5.59
CA ALA A 543 -15.26 -23.81 -4.17
C ALA A 543 -14.26 -22.82 -3.55
N PHE A 544 -14.40 -22.63 -2.25
CA PHE A 544 -13.34 -22.04 -1.43
C PHE A 544 -13.06 -22.96 -0.24
N SER A 545 -11.83 -22.88 0.29
CA SER A 545 -11.49 -23.62 1.49
C SER A 545 -10.77 -22.74 2.50
N PHE A 546 -10.91 -23.07 3.76
CA PHE A 546 -10.23 -22.41 4.86
C PHE A 546 -9.96 -23.36 6.02
N VAL A 547 -8.99 -22.99 6.85
CA VAL A 547 -8.69 -23.74 8.08
C VAL A 547 -9.05 -22.87 9.26
N VAL A 548 -9.89 -23.36 10.16
CA VAL A 548 -10.21 -22.64 11.41
C VAL A 548 -8.99 -22.61 12.30
N PHE A 549 -8.65 -21.47 12.88
CA PHE A 549 -7.51 -21.31 13.76
C PHE A 549 -7.89 -20.57 15.05
N GLY A 550 -7.12 -20.81 16.12
CA GLY A 550 -7.26 -20.10 17.39
C GLY A 550 -6.41 -18.85 17.45
N PRO A 551 -6.60 -17.97 18.46
CA PRO A 551 -5.73 -16.83 18.72
C PRO A 551 -4.27 -17.26 18.80
N ARG A 552 -3.37 -16.57 18.10
CA ARG A 552 -1.95 -16.99 17.96
C ARG A 552 -0.99 -16.30 18.93
N GLY A 553 -1.43 -15.21 19.56
CA GLY A 553 -0.59 -14.38 20.42
C GLY A 553 -0.13 -14.99 21.74
N ASP A 554 -0.68 -16.11 22.19
CA ASP A 554 -0.41 -16.73 23.50
C ASP A 554 0.59 -17.90 23.46
N GLY A 555 1.17 -18.18 22.30
CA GLY A 555 2.14 -19.26 22.15
C GLY A 555 1.59 -20.69 22.33
N LEU A 556 0.28 -20.85 22.51
CA LEU A 556 -0.36 -22.14 22.84
C LEU A 556 -0.83 -22.95 21.65
N MET A 557 -0.68 -22.45 20.42
CA MET A 557 -0.96 -23.27 19.24
C MET A 557 0.13 -23.11 18.18
N SER A 558 1.19 -23.86 18.33
CA SER A 558 1.83 -24.38 17.14
C SER A 558 0.86 -25.38 16.50
N VAL A 559 0.16 -25.03 15.41
CA VAL A 559 0.02 -26.02 14.33
C VAL A 559 1.44 -26.60 14.19
N PRO A 560 1.65 -27.93 14.31
CA PRO A 560 2.99 -28.48 14.12
C PRO A 560 3.50 -27.84 12.85
N PRO A 561 4.72 -27.31 12.80
CA PRO A 561 5.25 -26.81 11.58
C PRO A 561 5.29 -27.99 10.63
N ALA A 562 4.24 -28.14 9.82
CA ALA A 562 4.37 -28.81 8.56
C ALA A 562 5.39 -27.96 7.82
N ALA A 563 6.67 -28.33 8.03
CA ALA A 563 7.84 -27.64 7.57
C ALA A 563 7.73 -26.10 7.78
N ARG A 564 8.36 -25.59 8.82
CA ARG A 564 8.93 -24.24 8.76
C ARG A 564 9.80 -24.27 7.52
N SER A 565 9.23 -23.81 6.42
CA SER A 565 10.05 -23.46 5.27
C SER A 565 11.08 -22.48 5.82
N THR A 566 12.36 -22.83 5.70
CA THR A 566 13.48 -21.89 5.79
C THR A 566 13.02 -20.53 5.31
N PRO A 567 13.38 -19.40 5.94
CA PRO A 567 12.94 -18.09 5.53
C PRO A 567 12.97 -18.06 4.00
N ARG A 568 11.82 -17.91 3.35
CA ARG A 568 11.75 -17.94 1.89
C ARG A 568 12.64 -16.81 1.41
N ALA A 569 13.74 -17.16 0.76
CA ALA A 569 14.65 -16.16 0.20
C ALA A 569 13.98 -15.39 -0.94
N LEU A 570 12.90 -15.95 -1.52
CA LEU A 570 12.12 -15.36 -2.60
C LEU A 570 10.66 -15.85 -2.58
N GLN A 571 9.75 -15.05 -3.13
CA GLN A 571 8.35 -15.43 -3.37
C GLN A 571 7.96 -15.04 -4.80
N LEU A 572 7.32 -15.96 -5.54
CA LEU A 572 6.83 -15.75 -6.89
C LEU A 572 5.29 -15.77 -6.88
N SER A 573 4.68 -14.71 -7.39
CA SER A 573 3.22 -14.59 -7.48
C SER A 573 2.67 -15.11 -8.82
N PRO A 574 1.40 -15.55 -8.88
CA PRO A 574 0.71 -15.81 -10.14
C PRO A 574 0.74 -14.59 -11.06
N GLY A 575 1.03 -14.81 -12.34
CA GLY A 575 0.99 -13.74 -13.34
C GLY A 575 -0.43 -13.19 -13.50
N ARG A 576 -0.54 -11.89 -13.71
CA ARG A 576 -1.85 -11.23 -13.88
C ARG A 576 -1.87 -10.38 -15.16
N PRO A 577 -2.91 -10.53 -15.99
CA PRO A 577 -3.97 -11.54 -15.92
C PRO A 577 -3.45 -12.96 -16.19
N THR A 578 -4.13 -13.96 -15.67
CA THR A 578 -4.02 -15.35 -16.08
C THR A 578 -5.42 -15.98 -16.03
N PRO A 579 -5.97 -16.46 -17.15
CA PRO A 579 -5.39 -16.47 -18.51
C PRO A 579 -5.15 -15.06 -19.10
N PHE A 580 -4.24 -14.96 -20.07
CA PHE A 580 -3.94 -13.71 -20.79
C PHE A 580 -3.89 -13.91 -22.30
N ALA A 581 -4.25 -12.87 -23.08
CA ALA A 581 -4.14 -12.87 -24.53
C ALA A 581 -2.85 -12.17 -25.03
N ALA A 582 -2.63 -10.92 -24.62
CA ALA A 582 -1.50 -10.12 -25.11
C ALA A 582 -0.27 -10.19 -24.18
N SER A 583 -0.45 -10.00 -22.89
CA SER A 583 0.65 -10.01 -21.92
C SER A 583 0.18 -10.34 -20.51
N THR A 584 1.11 -10.76 -19.65
CA THR A 584 0.89 -10.99 -18.21
C THR A 584 2.03 -10.39 -17.41
N LEU A 585 1.70 -9.72 -16.30
CA LEU A 585 2.65 -9.17 -15.34
C LEU A 585 2.99 -10.25 -14.32
N ILE A 586 4.26 -10.58 -14.17
CA ILE A 586 4.78 -11.56 -13.22
C ILE A 586 5.47 -10.79 -12.10
N ALA A 587 4.89 -10.83 -10.89
CA ALA A 587 5.45 -10.21 -9.71
C ALA A 587 6.19 -11.22 -8.84
N TYR A 588 7.30 -10.80 -8.22
CA TYR A 588 8.03 -11.60 -7.25
C TYR A 588 8.70 -10.73 -6.19
N GLU A 589 8.94 -11.32 -5.04
CA GLU A 589 9.60 -10.68 -3.90
C GLU A 589 10.91 -11.39 -3.57
N LEU A 590 11.92 -10.60 -3.24
CA LEU A 590 13.19 -11.08 -2.71
C LEU A 590 13.32 -10.61 -1.27
N TYR A 591 13.52 -11.53 -0.36
CA TYR A 591 13.74 -11.23 1.05
C TYR A 591 15.22 -11.10 1.41
N THR A 592 16.11 -11.54 0.51
CA THR A 592 17.56 -11.39 0.59
C THR A 592 18.11 -10.98 -0.76
N ALA A 593 19.25 -10.28 -0.77
CA ALA A 593 19.95 -9.99 -2.03
C ALA A 593 20.32 -11.30 -2.73
N ALA A 594 19.94 -11.43 -4.00
CA ALA A 594 20.13 -12.64 -4.76
C ALA A 594 20.43 -12.36 -6.25
N SER A 595 21.24 -13.22 -6.86
CA SER A 595 21.28 -13.33 -8.31
C SER A 595 20.03 -14.06 -8.77
N VAL A 596 19.18 -13.39 -9.57
CA VAL A 596 17.83 -13.85 -9.91
C VAL A 596 17.75 -14.25 -11.37
N ARG A 597 17.14 -15.41 -11.62
CA ARG A 597 16.81 -15.87 -12.96
C ARG A 597 15.33 -16.21 -13.06
N LEU A 598 14.60 -15.56 -13.97
CA LEU A 598 13.19 -15.82 -14.24
C LEU A 598 13.04 -16.31 -15.69
N VAL A 599 12.55 -17.53 -15.87
CA VAL A 599 12.42 -18.19 -17.17
C VAL A 599 11.02 -18.72 -17.37
N VAL A 600 10.48 -18.54 -18.58
CA VAL A 600 9.21 -19.14 -19.03
C VAL A 600 9.50 -20.46 -19.72
N TYR A 601 8.69 -21.48 -19.43
CA TYR A 601 8.76 -22.83 -19.99
C TYR A 601 7.41 -23.22 -20.62
N ASP A 602 7.45 -24.02 -21.67
CA ASP A 602 6.27 -24.64 -22.26
C ASP A 602 5.83 -25.93 -21.49
N ALA A 603 4.76 -26.55 -21.96
CA ALA A 603 4.20 -27.76 -21.36
C ALA A 603 5.15 -28.99 -21.43
N GLN A 604 6.18 -28.94 -22.27
CA GLN A 604 7.21 -29.98 -22.39
C GLN A 604 8.47 -29.64 -21.56
N GLY A 605 8.46 -28.56 -20.79
CA GLY A 605 9.60 -28.14 -19.98
C GLY A 605 10.72 -27.46 -20.78
N ARG A 606 10.49 -27.08 -22.04
CA ARG A 606 11.48 -26.37 -22.86
C ARG A 606 11.44 -24.87 -22.49
N SER A 607 12.62 -24.26 -22.37
CA SER A 607 12.73 -22.83 -22.15
C SER A 607 12.20 -22.05 -23.37
N VAL A 608 11.21 -21.17 -23.11
CA VAL A 608 10.57 -20.32 -24.10
C VAL A 608 11.23 -18.95 -24.13
N ARG A 609 11.42 -18.34 -22.94
CA ARG A 609 12.01 -17.01 -22.80
C ARG A 609 12.62 -16.81 -21.42
N THR A 610 13.79 -16.20 -21.38
CA THR A 610 14.38 -15.70 -20.14
C THR A 610 13.97 -14.24 -19.96
N LEU A 611 13.26 -13.94 -18.88
CA LEU A 611 12.76 -12.60 -18.54
C LEU A 611 13.74 -11.83 -17.66
N VAL A 612 14.41 -12.53 -16.72
CA VAL A 612 15.50 -11.99 -15.89
C VAL A 612 16.65 -12.97 -15.96
N ASN A 613 17.87 -12.51 -16.22
CA ASN A 613 19.02 -13.37 -16.46
C ASN A 613 20.19 -13.09 -15.52
N GLY A 614 20.12 -13.63 -14.31
CA GLY A 614 21.24 -13.62 -13.36
C GLY A 614 21.61 -12.23 -12.80
N ALA A 615 20.73 -11.25 -12.92
CA ALA A 615 20.94 -9.93 -12.32
C ALA A 615 20.94 -10.05 -10.79
N THR A 616 21.95 -9.51 -10.12
CA THR A 616 21.91 -9.37 -8.66
C THR A 616 20.91 -8.28 -8.29
N GLN A 617 19.88 -8.67 -7.57
CA GLN A 617 18.81 -7.79 -7.09
C GLN A 617 18.82 -7.75 -5.56
N MET A 618 18.56 -6.58 -5.01
CA MET A 618 18.44 -6.35 -3.57
C MET A 618 17.10 -6.88 -3.05
N PRO A 619 16.92 -7.04 -1.72
CA PRO A 619 15.59 -7.31 -1.17
C PRO A 619 14.58 -6.28 -1.65
N GLY A 620 13.39 -6.74 -2.05
CA GLY A 620 12.34 -5.87 -2.59
C GLY A 620 11.35 -6.60 -3.48
N SER A 621 10.31 -5.89 -3.90
CA SER A 621 9.30 -6.38 -4.84
C SER A 621 9.68 -6.00 -6.27
N TYR A 622 9.54 -6.95 -7.16
CA TYR A 622 9.89 -6.83 -8.57
C TYR A 622 8.72 -7.29 -9.44
N SER A 623 8.63 -6.71 -10.62
CA SER A 623 7.68 -7.17 -11.63
C SER A 623 8.29 -7.16 -13.02
N VAL A 624 7.90 -8.12 -13.85
CA VAL A 624 8.35 -8.25 -15.23
C VAL A 624 7.15 -8.67 -16.08
N THR A 625 6.98 -8.01 -17.22
CA THR A 625 5.92 -8.36 -18.17
C THR A 625 6.41 -9.40 -19.18
N TRP A 626 5.65 -10.49 -19.34
CA TRP A 626 5.79 -11.39 -20.47
C TRP A 626 4.72 -11.10 -21.52
N ASP A 627 5.15 -10.75 -22.72
CA ASP A 627 4.33 -10.36 -23.88
C ASP A 627 3.84 -11.56 -24.72
N GLY A 628 3.91 -12.79 -24.18
CA GLY A 628 3.53 -14.01 -24.91
C GLY A 628 4.40 -14.34 -26.11
N ARG A 629 5.68 -13.88 -26.11
CA ARG A 629 6.64 -14.16 -27.18
C ARG A 629 7.81 -14.99 -26.68
N ASP A 630 8.43 -15.75 -27.61
CA ASP A 630 9.66 -16.52 -27.36
C ASP A 630 10.90 -15.61 -27.29
N GLY A 631 12.07 -16.20 -27.03
CA GLY A 631 13.34 -15.49 -27.02
C GLY A 631 13.76 -14.86 -28.35
N GLY A 632 13.15 -15.26 -29.45
CA GLY A 632 13.33 -14.70 -30.80
C GLY A 632 12.28 -13.63 -31.15
N GLY A 633 11.39 -13.26 -30.21
CA GLY A 633 10.34 -12.26 -30.41
C GLY A 633 9.11 -12.77 -31.18
N ARG A 634 8.99 -14.06 -31.46
CA ARG A 634 7.85 -14.66 -32.16
C ARG A 634 6.73 -14.97 -31.16
N PRO A 635 5.45 -14.71 -31.48
CA PRO A 635 4.32 -15.11 -30.65
C PRO A 635 4.33 -16.61 -30.40
N VAL A 636 4.11 -17.02 -29.15
CA VAL A 636 3.93 -18.44 -28.82
C VAL A 636 2.46 -18.81 -28.92
N SER A 637 2.17 -20.09 -29.20
CA SER A 637 0.80 -20.59 -29.30
C SER A 637 0.01 -20.46 -28.00
N ALA A 638 -1.31 -20.45 -28.11
CA ALA A 638 -2.17 -20.59 -26.93
C ALA A 638 -1.86 -21.92 -26.22
N GLY A 639 -1.89 -21.90 -24.90
CA GLY A 639 -1.55 -23.07 -24.11
C GLY A 639 -1.11 -22.75 -22.69
N VAL A 640 -0.70 -23.80 -21.99
CA VAL A 640 -0.21 -23.72 -20.61
C VAL A 640 1.29 -23.49 -20.62
N TYR A 641 1.73 -22.54 -19.83
CA TYR A 641 3.12 -22.19 -19.60
C TYR A 641 3.44 -22.16 -18.12
N TRP A 642 4.70 -22.34 -17.79
CA TRP A 642 5.22 -22.16 -16.44
C TRP A 642 6.32 -21.12 -16.45
N TYR A 643 6.37 -20.28 -15.44
CA TYR A 643 7.55 -19.46 -15.20
C TYR A 643 8.18 -19.85 -13.87
N ARG A 644 9.50 -19.98 -13.88
CA ARG A 644 10.31 -20.38 -12.75
C ARG A 644 11.28 -19.28 -12.38
N LEU A 645 11.17 -18.85 -11.13
CA LEU A 645 12.09 -17.93 -10.49
C LEU A 645 13.11 -18.72 -9.69
N GLU A 646 14.38 -18.47 -9.94
CA GLU A 646 15.52 -19.05 -9.24
C GLU A 646 16.34 -17.92 -8.59
N GLY A 647 16.81 -18.13 -7.34
CA GLY A 647 17.64 -17.21 -6.59
C GLY A 647 18.26 -17.86 -5.37
N ALA A 648 18.90 -17.08 -4.48
CA ALA A 648 19.52 -17.60 -3.27
C ALA A 648 18.52 -18.37 -2.40
N GLY A 649 18.78 -19.66 -2.19
CA GLY A 649 17.97 -20.53 -1.32
C GLY A 649 16.89 -21.35 -2.01
N GLY A 650 16.79 -21.33 -3.36
CA GLY A 650 15.85 -22.20 -4.08
C GLY A 650 15.17 -21.59 -5.29
N GLY A 651 14.15 -22.28 -5.82
CA GLY A 651 13.34 -21.81 -6.94
C GLY A 651 11.86 -22.05 -6.71
N GLN A 652 11.02 -21.18 -7.26
CA GLN A 652 9.56 -21.33 -7.28
C GLN A 652 9.07 -21.40 -8.72
N THR A 653 8.00 -22.17 -8.95
CA THR A 653 7.38 -22.32 -10.27
C THR A 653 5.89 -22.04 -10.17
N VAL A 654 5.36 -21.24 -11.08
CA VAL A 654 3.95 -20.89 -11.17
C VAL A 654 3.45 -21.15 -12.59
N ARG A 655 2.20 -21.60 -12.70
CA ARG A 655 1.52 -21.85 -13.97
C ARG A 655 0.80 -20.59 -14.47
N THR A 656 0.81 -20.39 -15.78
CA THR A 656 -0.03 -19.38 -16.46
C THR A 656 -0.65 -19.98 -17.72
N VAL A 657 -1.69 -19.35 -18.24
CA VAL A 657 -2.37 -19.78 -19.47
C VAL A 657 -2.40 -18.62 -20.46
N LYS A 658 -1.85 -18.85 -21.65
CA LYS A 658 -1.97 -17.92 -22.78
C LYS A 658 -3.16 -18.31 -23.64
N LEU A 659 -4.01 -17.34 -23.94
CA LEU A 659 -5.08 -17.43 -24.93
C LEU A 659 -4.57 -17.05 -26.32
N ASP A 660 -5.38 -17.32 -27.36
CA ASP A 660 -5.09 -16.91 -28.73
C ASP A 660 -5.09 -15.40 -28.92
#